data_4b2963f6b6942f0c96860f1acfc863df
#
_entry.id   4b2963f6b6942f0c96860f1acfc863df
#
_cell.length_a   1.000
_cell.length_b   1.000
_cell.length_c   1.000
_cell.angle_alpha   90.00
_cell.angle_beta   90.00
_cell.angle_gamma   90.00
#
_symmetry.space_group_name_H-M   'P 1'
#
loop_
_entity.id
_entity.type
_entity.pdbx_description
1 polymer ?
#
loop_
_entity_poly.entity_id
_entity_poly.type
_entity_poly.pdbx_seq_one_letter_code
_entity_poly.pdbx_strand_id
1 'polypeptide(L)'
;MNEIKEPYIVQNDGQSVFYEELLKNMLEVVQRLSGNVWTDYNPHDPGVTLGEAANYALTELRYKFGFPLVDYLTEENIPFTPERFGLHSASDVFATSIVTVDDYRKLLLEEVPEISNLQIDYNVSTNGYSISYVEMPFCRDCEKIPEKIISVYNEHRNLCEWLDKVEKANTELLRFESEFEIQQGEDATTVLARVYWCILHYLADDPTSLSVRERTEYELYKQLYKVEGIKCFRTCYLKNNVDSKLQPDIIEEPQSRFKNNSTLLIPSKLEDLARICIYCGNIKVNIDLDRFRDKLEGFCWENRTKKNRDHVPQKALKGTWRPIFEHYSIANDMPNCYGLSSHNANNSFSAYIGLFDWIIKNGLEKAKSLPQMLSILKQDEGFAHSLRTIRQKSKYLDFLDEMYGVESQPSWLKEENCYGESPVGILNRRMKFLRNIARLQKDRAQGRNLLKYDSEGNAPTVKEWFCLLIGATPDDGHLVSNVLPKHNLYLLEKKDKRNDNFQRLDSLLINEKMMDPENVHEVGYVELAKDTDGKRKEYEEMRSVLPFFNENLITGDLFRNGTNLKNYKILKSIDYDYMLVYHHMEYDGWINLGHNTSIDCLERLANILRRFLRELNRECETIYLFEPVLADISRPYEVVIVLPSWTYRFSMARFRDESRKLLRSLVPAHIDGKMYWISEDQMRKFEFYYQQFLATFTNNKISPFRNEILKAMCKVLSYTDPKDIQSLNDSH
;
A
#
# COMPACT_ATOMS: atom_id res chain seq x y z
N MET A 1 40.76 4.82 -18.33
CA MET A 1 41.87 4.76 -17.36
C MET A 1 41.26 5.06 -16.01
N ASN A 2 41.09 4.05 -15.19
CA ASN A 2 40.61 4.23 -13.80
C ASN A 2 41.80 4.81 -13.02
N GLU A 3 41.69 6.06 -12.60
CA GLU A 3 42.60 6.61 -11.60
C GLU A 3 42.43 5.78 -10.32
N ILE A 4 43.43 4.97 -10.03
CA ILE A 4 43.59 4.34 -8.72
C ILE A 4 43.91 5.51 -7.77
N LYS A 5 42.92 5.99 -7.05
CA LYS A 5 43.12 6.91 -5.94
C LYS A 5 43.97 6.16 -4.91
N GLU A 6 45.19 6.60 -4.72
CA GLU A 6 46.03 6.10 -3.64
C GLU A 6 45.26 6.27 -2.30
N PRO A 7 45.20 5.24 -1.48
CA PRO A 7 44.61 5.35 -0.16
C PRO A 7 45.50 6.27 0.67
N TYR A 8 44.99 7.45 1.00
CA TYR A 8 45.64 8.30 1.98
C TYR A 8 44.94 8.14 3.33
N ILE A 9 45.78 8.09 4.36
CA ILE A 9 45.31 8.05 5.74
C ILE A 9 44.99 9.49 6.15
N VAL A 10 43.70 9.76 6.35
CA VAL A 10 43.28 11.02 6.97
C VAL A 10 43.45 10.87 8.45
N GLN A 11 44.35 11.65 9.03
CA GLN A 11 44.50 11.72 10.48
C GLN A 11 43.25 12.36 11.05
N ASN A 12 42.48 11.58 11.81
CA ASN A 12 41.26 12.05 12.45
C ASN A 12 41.62 12.43 13.90
N ASP A 13 41.92 13.71 14.11
CA ASP A 13 42.36 14.25 15.40
C ASP A 13 41.38 13.94 16.58
N GLY A 14 40.10 13.72 16.28
CA GLY A 14 39.11 13.37 17.31
C GLY A 14 39.25 11.96 17.91
N GLN A 15 39.98 11.05 17.25
CA GLN A 15 40.20 9.69 17.75
C GLN A 15 41.44 9.58 18.66
N SER A 16 42.48 10.31 18.37
CA SER A 16 43.67 10.41 19.24
C SER A 16 43.24 11.00 20.60
N VAL A 17 42.47 12.07 20.59
CA VAL A 17 41.92 12.67 21.82
C VAL A 17 41.10 11.68 22.63
N PHE A 18 40.27 10.86 22.00
CA PHE A 18 39.46 9.85 22.69
C PHE A 18 40.32 8.76 23.36
N TYR A 19 41.36 8.26 22.66
CA TYR A 19 42.27 7.28 23.25
C TYR A 19 43.00 7.85 24.47
N GLU A 20 43.54 9.09 24.35
CA GLU A 20 44.21 9.79 25.44
C GLU A 20 43.31 10.04 26.63
N GLU A 21 42.02 10.41 26.40
CA GLU A 21 41.03 10.56 27.48
C GLU A 21 40.74 9.21 28.16
N LEU A 22 40.57 8.14 27.39
CA LEU A 22 40.37 6.79 27.96
C LEU A 22 41.56 6.35 28.79
N LEU A 23 42.79 6.56 28.31
CA LEU A 23 44.01 6.21 29.04
C LEU A 23 44.11 6.98 30.33
N LYS A 24 43.90 8.31 30.31
CA LYS A 24 43.88 9.16 31.49
C LYS A 24 42.83 8.70 32.50
N ASN A 25 41.60 8.52 32.07
CA ASN A 25 40.50 8.06 32.93
C ASN A 25 40.78 6.68 33.54
N MET A 26 41.36 5.76 32.75
CA MET A 26 41.77 4.44 33.23
C MET A 26 42.79 4.56 34.35
N LEU A 27 43.86 5.33 34.12
CA LEU A 27 44.91 5.53 35.12
C LEU A 27 44.37 6.19 36.42
N GLU A 28 43.52 7.20 36.32
CA GLU A 28 42.86 7.83 37.46
C GLU A 28 41.98 6.85 38.26
N VAL A 29 41.20 5.99 37.55
CA VAL A 29 40.36 4.99 38.21
C VAL A 29 41.19 3.90 38.87
N VAL A 30 42.23 3.39 38.20
CA VAL A 30 43.13 2.38 38.73
C VAL A 30 43.86 2.92 39.97
N GLN A 31 44.40 4.13 39.91
CA GLN A 31 45.06 4.78 41.05
C GLN A 31 44.11 4.94 42.23
N ARG A 32 42.87 5.33 42.00
CA ARG A 32 41.86 5.47 43.07
C ARG A 32 41.47 4.13 43.69
N LEU A 33 41.34 3.04 42.89
CA LEU A 33 40.89 1.74 43.39
C LEU A 33 42.00 0.87 43.98
N SER A 34 43.20 0.95 43.43
CA SER A 34 44.30 0.04 43.75
C SER A 34 45.64 0.71 44.03
N GLY A 35 45.69 2.02 44.21
CA GLY A 35 46.92 2.79 44.42
C GLY A 35 47.76 2.44 45.64
N ASN A 36 47.16 1.71 46.65
CA ASN A 36 47.90 1.18 47.77
C ASN A 36 48.68 -0.12 47.47
N VAL A 37 48.31 -0.84 46.37
CA VAL A 37 48.90 -2.11 45.98
C VAL A 37 49.67 -2.01 44.68
N TRP A 38 49.13 -1.24 43.75
CA TRP A 38 49.70 -1.00 42.41
C TRP A 38 50.17 0.45 42.33
N THR A 39 51.47 0.64 42.31
CA THR A 39 52.11 1.98 42.41
C THR A 39 52.90 2.37 41.16
N ASP A 40 53.13 1.48 40.21
CA ASP A 40 53.81 1.77 38.94
C ASP A 40 52.77 1.99 37.83
N TYR A 41 52.73 3.21 37.31
CA TYR A 41 51.82 3.62 36.22
C TYR A 41 52.57 3.97 34.92
N ASN A 42 53.81 3.53 34.81
CA ASN A 42 54.62 3.74 33.63
C ASN A 42 54.15 2.85 32.44
N PRO A 43 54.45 3.23 31.17
CA PRO A 43 54.04 2.44 30.02
C PRO A 43 54.62 1.01 29.95
N HIS A 44 55.69 0.73 30.71
CA HIS A 44 56.29 -0.62 30.76
C HIS A 44 55.66 -1.53 31.84
N ASP A 45 54.72 -1.05 32.61
CA ASP A 45 54.00 -1.85 33.57
C ASP A 45 53.02 -2.81 32.88
N PRO A 46 52.94 -4.09 33.24
CA PRO A 46 52.09 -5.06 32.60
C PRO A 46 50.58 -4.69 32.66
N GLY A 47 50.15 -4.09 33.74
CA GLY A 47 48.76 -3.65 33.92
C GLY A 47 48.41 -2.45 33.04
N VAL A 48 49.35 -1.50 32.91
CA VAL A 48 49.19 -0.37 31.99
C VAL A 48 49.16 -0.86 30.52
N THR A 49 50.03 -1.77 30.12
CA THR A 49 50.04 -2.37 28.78
C THR A 49 48.69 -3.09 28.47
N LEU A 50 48.12 -3.83 29.42
CA LEU A 50 46.82 -4.46 29.27
C LEU A 50 45.71 -3.42 29.08
N GLY A 51 45.77 -2.34 29.89
CA GLY A 51 44.81 -1.24 29.79
C GLY A 51 44.90 -0.47 28.48
N GLU A 52 46.12 -0.27 27.98
CA GLU A 52 46.35 0.34 26.67
C GLU A 52 45.78 -0.50 25.52
N ALA A 53 46.00 -1.82 25.52
CA ALA A 53 45.43 -2.73 24.53
C ALA A 53 43.89 -2.72 24.58
N ALA A 54 43.30 -2.71 25.78
CA ALA A 54 41.84 -2.62 25.94
C ALA A 54 41.31 -1.25 25.47
N ASN A 55 41.99 -0.15 25.77
CA ASN A 55 41.64 1.18 25.30
C ASN A 55 41.72 1.31 23.78
N TYR A 56 42.73 0.68 23.18
CA TYR A 56 42.84 0.62 21.72
C TYR A 56 41.67 -0.11 21.10
N ALA A 57 41.29 -1.27 21.62
CA ALA A 57 40.13 -2.01 21.17
C ALA A 57 38.80 -1.20 21.31
N LEU A 58 38.64 -0.42 22.41
CA LEU A 58 37.50 0.49 22.56
C LEU A 58 37.52 1.64 21.55
N THR A 59 38.68 2.17 21.23
CA THR A 59 38.87 3.23 20.22
C THR A 59 38.53 2.69 18.82
N GLU A 60 38.98 1.48 18.49
CA GLU A 60 38.60 0.78 17.26
C GLU A 60 37.09 0.54 17.18
N LEU A 61 36.47 0.12 18.28
CA LEU A 61 35.04 -0.08 18.35
C LEU A 61 34.28 1.22 18.08
N ARG A 62 34.72 2.35 18.69
CA ARG A 62 34.15 3.67 18.43
C ARG A 62 34.26 4.07 16.95
N TYR A 63 35.40 3.81 16.33
CA TYR A 63 35.60 4.03 14.90
C TYR A 63 34.63 3.20 14.08
N LYS A 64 34.51 1.91 14.38
CA LYS A 64 33.57 0.97 13.70
C LYS A 64 32.11 1.40 13.82
N PHE A 65 31.73 2.07 14.90
CA PHE A 65 30.36 2.59 15.13
C PHE A 65 30.19 4.07 14.79
N GLY A 66 31.18 4.71 14.18
CA GLY A 66 31.14 6.12 13.77
C GLY A 66 30.62 6.38 12.35
N PHE A 67 30.27 5.35 11.60
CA PHE A 67 29.78 5.48 10.23
C PHE A 67 28.27 5.83 10.17
N PRO A 68 27.78 6.37 9.05
CA PRO A 68 26.36 6.58 8.85
C PRO A 68 25.56 5.28 8.97
N LEU A 69 24.35 5.37 9.51
CA LEU A 69 23.47 4.20 9.70
C LEU A 69 23.26 3.40 8.41
N VAL A 70 23.23 4.08 7.28
CA VAL A 70 23.04 3.47 5.95
C VAL A 70 24.13 2.44 5.63
N ASP A 71 25.39 2.70 6.05
CA ASP A 71 26.50 1.77 5.82
C ASP A 71 26.31 0.46 6.62
N TYR A 72 25.76 0.52 7.84
CA TYR A 72 25.44 -0.68 8.65
C TYR A 72 24.28 -1.49 8.10
N LEU A 73 23.39 -0.87 7.33
CA LEU A 73 22.26 -1.50 6.69
C LEU A 73 22.57 -2.03 5.29
N THR A 74 23.79 -1.77 4.79
CA THR A 74 24.27 -2.26 3.49
C THR A 74 24.98 -3.60 3.69
N GLU A 75 24.57 -4.63 2.97
CA GLU A 75 25.21 -5.96 2.95
C GLU A 75 26.14 -6.08 1.73
N GLU A 76 27.08 -7.03 1.76
CA GLU A 76 28.16 -7.18 0.76
C GLU A 76 27.65 -7.21 -0.70
N ASN A 77 26.55 -7.92 -0.94
CA ASN A 77 25.99 -8.08 -2.29
C ASN A 77 24.60 -7.45 -2.45
N ILE A 78 24.10 -6.76 -1.43
CA ILE A 78 22.76 -6.18 -1.42
C ILE A 78 22.86 -4.70 -1.10
N PRO A 79 22.63 -3.83 -2.10
CA PRO A 79 22.67 -2.39 -1.89
C PRO A 79 21.58 -1.97 -0.90
N PHE A 80 21.79 -0.85 -0.23
CA PHE A 80 20.79 -0.26 0.63
C PHE A 80 19.55 0.15 -0.18
N THR A 81 18.40 -0.39 0.20
CA THR A 81 17.08 -0.02 -0.31
C THR A 81 16.20 0.35 0.87
N PRO A 82 15.76 1.61 0.99
CA PRO A 82 14.99 2.08 2.15
C PRO A 82 13.74 1.25 2.40
N GLU A 83 13.05 0.85 1.34
CA GLU A 83 11.79 0.09 1.40
C GLU A 83 11.96 -1.27 2.09
N ARG A 84 13.15 -1.87 2.01
CA ARG A 84 13.47 -3.11 2.73
C ARG A 84 13.34 -2.96 4.24
N PHE A 85 13.55 -1.76 4.74
CA PHE A 85 13.49 -1.41 6.16
C PHE A 85 12.19 -0.69 6.54
N GLY A 86 11.24 -0.58 5.62
CA GLY A 86 10.00 0.16 5.83
C GLY A 86 10.19 1.67 5.88
N LEU A 87 11.28 2.15 5.30
CA LEU A 87 11.55 3.57 5.16
C LEU A 87 11.14 4.00 3.75
N HIS A 88 10.19 4.91 3.67
CA HIS A 88 9.72 5.47 2.40
C HIS A 88 10.25 6.88 2.22
N SER A 89 10.42 7.31 0.99
CA SER A 89 10.88 8.68 0.71
C SER A 89 9.78 9.70 1.08
N ALA A 90 10.17 10.93 1.35
CA ALA A 90 9.20 12.00 1.62
C ALA A 90 8.23 12.20 0.44
N SER A 91 8.71 12.00 -0.80
CA SER A 91 7.86 12.05 -2.00
C SER A 91 6.80 10.94 -2.03
N ASP A 92 7.06 9.78 -1.45
CA ASP A 92 6.10 8.67 -1.43
C ASP A 92 5.08 8.81 -0.31
N VAL A 93 5.52 9.33 0.85
CA VAL A 93 4.68 9.47 2.05
C VAL A 93 3.78 10.71 1.96
N PHE A 94 4.33 11.83 1.48
CA PHE A 94 3.59 13.10 1.39
C PHE A 94 2.88 13.30 0.05
N ALA A 95 3.14 12.44 -0.95
CA ALA A 95 2.35 12.48 -2.17
C ALA A 95 0.92 12.09 -1.86
N THR A 96 -0.02 12.89 -2.35
CA THR A 96 -1.44 12.52 -2.37
C THR A 96 -1.79 11.95 -3.73
N SER A 97 -2.72 11.00 -3.77
CA SER A 97 -3.38 10.62 -5.01
C SER A 97 -4.25 11.78 -5.50
N ILE A 98 -4.81 11.61 -6.66
CA ILE A 98 -5.70 12.56 -7.29
C ILE A 98 -6.92 12.74 -6.39
N VAL A 99 -7.21 13.98 -5.98
CA VAL A 99 -8.32 14.30 -5.08
C VAL A 99 -9.26 15.33 -5.74
N THR A 100 -8.72 16.28 -6.50
CA THR A 100 -9.48 17.38 -7.08
C THR A 100 -9.66 17.23 -8.60
N VAL A 101 -10.61 17.96 -9.15
CA VAL A 101 -10.81 18.05 -10.61
C VAL A 101 -9.54 18.54 -11.31
N ASP A 102 -8.80 19.48 -10.68
CA ASP A 102 -7.54 19.98 -11.22
C ASP A 102 -6.43 18.90 -11.22
N ASP A 103 -6.44 17.99 -10.27
CA ASP A 103 -5.50 16.86 -10.27
C ASP A 103 -5.81 15.89 -11.41
N TYR A 104 -7.10 15.58 -11.65
CA TYR A 104 -7.51 14.79 -12.83
C TYR A 104 -7.11 15.48 -14.13
N ARG A 105 -7.29 16.81 -14.21
CA ARG A 105 -6.89 17.59 -15.39
C ARG A 105 -5.39 17.43 -15.67
N LYS A 106 -4.55 17.60 -14.66
CA LYS A 106 -3.09 17.44 -14.78
C LYS A 106 -2.70 16.05 -15.23
N LEU A 107 -3.24 15.04 -14.53
CA LEU A 107 -2.95 13.65 -14.86
C LEU A 107 -3.29 13.32 -16.31
N LEU A 108 -4.50 13.69 -16.74
CA LEU A 108 -4.96 13.40 -18.10
C LEU A 108 -4.14 14.12 -19.17
N LEU A 109 -3.69 15.36 -18.90
CA LEU A 109 -2.80 16.10 -19.80
C LEU A 109 -1.38 15.50 -19.85
N GLU A 110 -0.92 14.88 -18.77
CA GLU A 110 0.40 14.20 -18.72
C GLU A 110 0.36 12.83 -19.41
N GLU A 111 -0.65 12.01 -19.09
CA GLU A 111 -0.75 10.62 -19.57
C GLU A 111 -1.31 10.50 -20.98
N VAL A 112 -2.07 11.50 -21.46
CA VAL A 112 -2.65 11.52 -22.79
C VAL A 112 -2.09 12.72 -23.60
N PRO A 113 -0.88 12.61 -24.15
CA PRO A 113 -0.19 13.72 -24.83
C PRO A 113 -0.87 14.17 -26.12
N GLU A 114 -1.86 13.45 -26.60
CA GLU A 114 -2.66 13.77 -27.80
C GLU A 114 -3.69 14.88 -27.54
N ILE A 115 -3.87 15.31 -26.28
CA ILE A 115 -4.80 16.37 -25.88
C ILE A 115 -4.05 17.67 -25.69
N SER A 116 -4.63 18.77 -26.21
CA SER A 116 -4.13 20.13 -25.96
C SER A 116 -4.79 20.79 -24.76
N ASN A 117 -6.11 20.66 -24.65
CA ASN A 117 -6.93 21.28 -23.61
C ASN A 117 -7.96 20.28 -23.10
N LEU A 118 -8.29 20.41 -21.83
CA LEU A 118 -9.23 19.54 -21.15
C LEU A 118 -10.13 20.39 -20.22
N GLN A 119 -11.42 20.12 -20.26
CA GLN A 119 -12.39 20.65 -19.32
C GLN A 119 -13.15 19.50 -18.67
N ILE A 120 -13.23 19.51 -17.36
CA ILE A 120 -13.94 18.52 -16.57
C ILE A 120 -15.06 19.24 -15.83
N ASP A 121 -16.29 18.85 -16.12
CA ASP A 121 -17.49 19.42 -15.50
C ASP A 121 -18.24 18.36 -14.71
N TYR A 122 -18.69 18.73 -13.50
CA TYR A 122 -19.54 17.86 -12.71
C TYR A 122 -21.00 17.99 -13.14
N ASN A 123 -21.60 16.90 -13.55
CA ASN A 123 -22.99 16.84 -13.96
C ASN A 123 -23.88 16.47 -12.76
N VAL A 124 -24.63 17.45 -12.24
CA VAL A 124 -25.53 17.26 -11.08
C VAL A 124 -26.66 16.27 -11.39
N SER A 125 -27.10 16.16 -12.65
CA SER A 125 -28.21 15.25 -13.01
C SER A 125 -27.81 13.78 -13.00
N THR A 126 -26.55 13.47 -13.30
CA THR A 126 -26.01 12.11 -13.33
C THR A 126 -25.09 11.80 -12.16
N ASN A 127 -24.74 12.81 -11.33
CA ASN A 127 -23.72 12.75 -10.28
C ASN A 127 -22.37 12.21 -10.77
N GLY A 128 -22.02 12.51 -12.01
CA GLY A 128 -20.79 12.04 -12.66
C GLY A 128 -20.00 13.19 -13.29
N TYR A 129 -18.76 12.89 -13.68
CA TYR A 129 -17.93 13.83 -14.41
C TYR A 129 -18.12 13.69 -15.92
N SER A 130 -18.23 14.83 -16.61
CA SER A 130 -18.19 14.92 -18.07
C SER A 130 -16.89 15.56 -18.50
N ILE A 131 -16.17 14.90 -19.39
CA ILE A 131 -14.86 15.36 -19.88
C ILE A 131 -15.00 15.82 -21.32
N SER A 132 -14.66 17.08 -21.57
CA SER A 132 -14.57 17.66 -22.91
C SER A 132 -13.11 17.93 -23.25
N TYR A 133 -12.60 17.38 -24.35
CA TYR A 133 -11.20 17.52 -24.73
C TYR A 133 -11.01 18.16 -26.09
N VAL A 134 -9.88 18.86 -26.28
CA VAL A 134 -9.42 19.41 -27.55
C VAL A 134 -8.20 18.62 -28.00
N GLU A 135 -8.22 18.13 -29.22
CA GLU A 135 -7.13 17.37 -29.81
C GLU A 135 -5.92 18.27 -30.11
N MET A 136 -4.73 17.71 -29.96
CA MET A 136 -3.50 18.33 -30.44
C MET A 136 -3.46 18.33 -31.98
N PRO A 137 -2.94 19.40 -32.60
CA PRO A 137 -2.68 19.37 -34.03
C PRO A 137 -1.75 18.21 -34.44
N PHE A 138 -1.97 17.69 -35.65
CA PHE A 138 -1.20 16.56 -36.21
C PHE A 138 -1.28 15.26 -35.42
N CYS A 139 -2.36 15.04 -34.69
CA CYS A 139 -2.61 13.78 -34.00
C CYS A 139 -2.86 12.65 -35.00
N ARG A 140 -2.21 11.50 -34.82
CA ARG A 140 -2.35 10.32 -35.70
C ARG A 140 -3.39 9.31 -35.19
N ASP A 141 -3.60 9.21 -33.87
CA ASP A 141 -4.45 8.22 -33.20
C ASP A 141 -5.65 8.87 -32.48
N CYS A 142 -6.28 9.86 -33.08
CA CYS A 142 -7.35 10.64 -32.44
C CYS A 142 -8.58 9.79 -32.06
N GLU A 143 -8.86 8.71 -32.77
CA GLU A 143 -9.99 7.82 -32.48
C GLU A 143 -9.84 7.08 -31.14
N LYS A 144 -8.62 6.88 -30.66
CA LYS A 144 -8.32 6.17 -29.40
C LYS A 144 -8.26 7.09 -28.18
N ILE A 145 -8.35 8.40 -28.35
CA ILE A 145 -8.24 9.36 -27.24
C ILE A 145 -9.32 9.12 -26.16
N PRO A 146 -10.62 8.94 -26.52
CA PRO A 146 -11.64 8.67 -25.50
C PRO A 146 -11.35 7.41 -24.68
N GLU A 147 -10.89 6.34 -25.32
CA GLU A 147 -10.55 5.09 -24.63
C GLU A 147 -9.37 5.26 -23.68
N LYS A 148 -8.34 6.03 -24.08
CA LYS A 148 -7.21 6.37 -23.22
C LYS A 148 -7.65 7.20 -22.00
N ILE A 149 -8.47 8.23 -22.21
CA ILE A 149 -9.02 9.05 -21.12
C ILE A 149 -9.79 8.19 -20.13
N ILE A 150 -10.69 7.33 -20.63
CA ILE A 150 -11.50 6.43 -19.81
C ILE A 150 -10.60 5.46 -19.02
N SER A 151 -9.54 4.92 -19.65
CA SER A 151 -8.60 4.01 -18.99
C SER A 151 -7.85 4.69 -17.85
N VAL A 152 -7.24 5.85 -18.13
CA VAL A 152 -6.46 6.62 -17.14
C VAL A 152 -7.35 7.09 -15.99
N TYR A 153 -8.54 7.60 -16.27
CA TYR A 153 -9.49 8.03 -15.25
C TYR A 153 -9.87 6.87 -14.31
N ASN A 154 -10.24 5.71 -14.87
CA ASN A 154 -10.64 4.55 -14.05
C ASN A 154 -9.49 3.94 -13.24
N GLU A 155 -8.24 4.10 -13.67
CA GLU A 155 -7.07 3.66 -12.93
C GLU A 155 -6.84 4.49 -11.65
N HIS A 156 -7.26 5.75 -11.66
CA HIS A 156 -7.09 6.70 -10.56
C HIS A 156 -8.41 7.16 -9.93
N ARG A 157 -9.52 6.49 -10.23
CA ARG A 157 -10.86 6.85 -9.78
C ARG A 157 -10.99 6.82 -8.25
N ASN A 158 -11.56 7.86 -7.68
CA ASN A 158 -11.90 7.88 -6.26
C ASN A 158 -13.24 7.20 -5.96
N LEU A 159 -13.45 6.86 -4.69
CA LEU A 159 -14.72 6.35 -4.19
C LEU A 159 -15.86 7.35 -4.45
N CYS A 160 -17.00 6.84 -4.86
CA CYS A 160 -18.21 7.61 -5.19
C CYS A 160 -18.08 8.57 -6.37
N GLU A 161 -17.04 8.45 -7.16
CA GLU A 161 -16.87 9.18 -8.40
C GLU A 161 -17.03 8.27 -9.60
N TRP A 162 -17.56 8.78 -10.72
CA TRP A 162 -17.65 8.04 -11.96
C TRP A 162 -17.63 8.95 -13.17
N LEU A 163 -17.26 8.41 -14.32
CA LEU A 163 -17.18 9.13 -15.57
C LEU A 163 -18.45 8.88 -16.38
N ASP A 164 -19.23 9.94 -16.58
CA ASP A 164 -20.48 9.90 -17.31
C ASP A 164 -20.22 9.90 -18.83
N LYS A 165 -19.44 10.88 -19.31
CA LYS A 165 -19.28 11.14 -20.73
C LYS A 165 -17.88 11.67 -21.05
N VAL A 166 -17.34 11.22 -22.19
CA VAL A 166 -16.13 11.77 -22.78
C VAL A 166 -16.43 12.18 -24.21
N GLU A 167 -16.26 13.45 -24.53
CA GLU A 167 -16.56 13.98 -25.86
C GLU A 167 -15.53 15.01 -26.31
N LYS A 168 -15.43 15.12 -27.62
CA LYS A 168 -14.62 16.14 -28.24
C LYS A 168 -15.32 17.50 -28.08
N ALA A 169 -14.60 18.48 -27.57
CA ALA A 169 -15.13 19.85 -27.42
C ALA A 169 -15.38 20.50 -28.76
N ASN A 170 -16.43 21.32 -28.82
CA ASN A 170 -16.61 22.22 -29.96
C ASN A 170 -15.51 23.27 -29.91
N THR A 171 -14.53 23.17 -30.81
CA THR A 171 -13.37 24.06 -30.84
C THR A 171 -13.67 25.38 -31.54
N GLU A 172 -13.25 26.48 -30.92
CA GLU A 172 -13.25 27.81 -31.53
C GLU A 172 -11.93 27.96 -32.29
N LEU A 173 -12.02 28.04 -33.63
CA LEU A 173 -10.86 28.16 -34.51
C LEU A 173 -10.42 29.62 -34.64
N LEU A 174 -9.23 29.92 -34.15
CA LEU A 174 -8.61 31.25 -34.26
C LEU A 174 -7.75 31.31 -35.51
N ARG A 175 -7.89 32.35 -36.30
CA ARG A 175 -7.06 32.66 -37.48
C ARG A 175 -6.00 33.66 -37.10
N PHE A 176 -4.75 33.33 -37.41
CA PHE A 176 -3.60 34.23 -37.24
C PHE A 176 -3.43 35.11 -38.48
N GLU A 177 -3.44 36.44 -38.28
CA GLU A 177 -3.18 37.44 -39.29
C GLU A 177 -2.06 38.37 -38.80
N SER A 178 -0.96 38.51 -39.57
CA SER A 178 0.18 39.25 -39.08
C SER A 178 1.08 39.74 -40.21
N GLU A 179 1.67 40.90 -39.96
CA GLU A 179 2.81 41.42 -40.74
C GLU A 179 4.01 41.57 -39.79
N PHE A 180 5.10 40.86 -40.08
CA PHE A 180 6.30 40.94 -39.24
C PHE A 180 7.61 40.88 -40.06
N GLU A 181 8.65 41.39 -39.44
CA GLU A 181 10.01 41.42 -40.01
C GLU A 181 10.90 40.40 -39.29
N ILE A 182 11.62 39.61 -40.08
CA ILE A 182 12.58 38.63 -39.58
C ILE A 182 14.02 39.17 -39.58
N GLN A 183 14.87 38.58 -38.75
CA GLN A 183 16.32 38.90 -38.73
C GLN A 183 16.98 38.42 -39.99
N GLN A 184 18.06 39.11 -40.41
CA GLN A 184 18.83 38.74 -41.60
C GLN A 184 19.51 37.37 -41.36
N GLY A 185 19.36 36.43 -42.33
CA GLY A 185 19.90 35.10 -42.26
C GLY A 185 18.98 34.00 -41.73
N GLU A 186 17.80 34.39 -41.21
CA GLU A 186 16.79 33.44 -40.76
C GLU A 186 15.86 32.98 -41.89
N ASP A 187 15.48 31.70 -41.85
CA ASP A 187 14.50 31.14 -42.80
C ASP A 187 13.08 31.50 -42.39
N ALA A 188 12.37 32.24 -43.24
CA ALA A 188 11.03 32.73 -42.98
C ALA A 188 10.04 31.61 -42.67
N THR A 189 10.15 30.48 -43.31
CA THR A 189 9.33 29.28 -43.09
C THR A 189 9.52 28.71 -41.70
N THR A 190 10.75 28.67 -41.24
CA THR A 190 11.09 28.18 -39.89
C THR A 190 10.64 29.12 -38.80
N VAL A 191 10.82 30.43 -39.01
CA VAL A 191 10.34 31.44 -38.04
C VAL A 191 8.83 31.45 -37.95
N LEU A 192 8.10 31.31 -39.07
CA LEU A 192 6.66 31.20 -39.07
C LEU A 192 6.20 29.93 -38.30
N ALA A 193 6.86 28.81 -38.48
CA ALA A 193 6.56 27.58 -37.73
C ALA A 193 6.78 27.76 -36.24
N ARG A 194 7.86 28.48 -35.81
CA ARG A 194 8.11 28.82 -34.39
C ARG A 194 7.00 29.76 -33.84
N VAL A 195 6.52 30.70 -34.62
CA VAL A 195 5.40 31.60 -34.23
C VAL A 195 4.13 30.79 -34.01
N TYR A 196 3.77 29.93 -34.98
CA TYR A 196 2.59 29.08 -34.85
C TYR A 196 2.71 28.11 -33.64
N TRP A 197 3.88 27.53 -33.44
CA TRP A 197 4.15 26.70 -32.26
C TRP A 197 3.99 27.51 -30.96
N CYS A 198 4.51 28.71 -30.89
CA CYS A 198 4.37 29.58 -29.71
C CYS A 198 2.89 29.86 -29.39
N ILE A 199 2.06 30.16 -30.41
CA ILE A 199 0.62 30.38 -30.24
C ILE A 199 -0.09 29.09 -29.78
N LEU A 200 0.18 27.96 -30.44
CA LEU A 200 -0.38 26.67 -30.08
C LEU A 200 -0.04 26.28 -28.64
N HIS A 201 1.23 26.45 -28.26
CA HIS A 201 1.70 26.16 -26.91
C HIS A 201 1.08 27.10 -25.86
N TYR A 202 0.85 28.39 -26.22
CA TYR A 202 0.20 29.34 -25.35
C TYR A 202 -1.30 29.05 -25.15
N LEU A 203 -1.97 28.57 -26.19
CA LEU A 203 -3.39 28.16 -26.14
C LEU A 203 -3.58 26.79 -25.50
N ALA A 204 -2.56 25.96 -25.51
CA ALA A 204 -2.60 24.63 -24.86
C ALA A 204 -2.58 24.77 -23.33
N ASP A 205 -3.23 23.83 -22.66
CA ASP A 205 -3.22 23.75 -21.20
C ASP A 205 -1.87 23.29 -20.66
N ASP A 206 -1.47 23.85 -19.54
CA ASP A 206 -0.21 23.53 -18.89
C ASP A 206 -0.46 22.54 -17.73
N PRO A 207 0.04 21.30 -17.80
CA PRO A 207 -0.13 20.33 -16.73
C PRO A 207 0.58 20.74 -15.44
N THR A 208 1.54 21.66 -15.49
CA THR A 208 2.25 22.15 -14.30
C THR A 208 1.47 23.22 -13.54
N SER A 209 0.48 23.86 -14.17
CA SER A 209 -0.34 24.89 -13.54
C SER A 209 -1.37 24.30 -12.57
N LEU A 210 -1.51 24.90 -11.38
CA LEU A 210 -2.48 24.50 -10.35
C LEU A 210 -3.95 24.75 -10.75
N SER A 211 -4.19 25.68 -11.68
CA SER A 211 -5.52 26.04 -12.18
C SER A 211 -5.48 26.35 -13.65
N VAL A 212 -6.65 26.34 -14.29
CA VAL A 212 -6.76 26.78 -15.68
C VAL A 212 -6.22 28.20 -15.79
N ARG A 213 -5.18 28.38 -16.59
CA ARG A 213 -4.53 29.70 -16.77
C ARG A 213 -5.44 30.66 -17.52
N GLU A 214 -5.61 31.85 -17.00
CA GLU A 214 -6.23 32.93 -17.75
C GLU A 214 -5.30 33.34 -18.91
N ARG A 215 -5.78 33.23 -20.14
CA ARG A 215 -5.01 33.52 -21.36
C ARG A 215 -5.48 34.84 -21.94
N THR A 216 -4.58 35.82 -21.96
CA THR A 216 -4.85 37.14 -22.51
C THR A 216 -4.03 37.40 -23.79
N GLU A 217 -4.58 38.18 -24.68
CA GLU A 217 -3.84 38.61 -25.91
C GLU A 217 -2.53 39.29 -25.57
N TYR A 218 -2.50 40.11 -24.53
CA TYR A 218 -1.32 40.86 -24.13
C TYR A 218 -0.14 39.95 -23.74
N GLU A 219 -0.41 38.91 -22.96
CA GLU A 219 0.64 37.97 -22.58
C GLU A 219 1.14 37.16 -23.78
N LEU A 220 0.24 36.78 -24.68
CA LEU A 220 0.60 36.11 -25.92
C LEU A 220 1.55 36.96 -26.75
N TYR A 221 1.21 38.25 -26.96
CA TYR A 221 2.10 39.16 -27.69
C TYR A 221 3.47 39.28 -27.05
N LYS A 222 3.54 39.34 -25.73
CA LYS A 222 4.82 39.37 -25.00
C LYS A 222 5.67 38.10 -25.24
N GLN A 223 5.03 36.94 -25.41
CA GLN A 223 5.73 35.72 -25.76
C GLN A 223 6.15 35.68 -27.23
N LEU A 224 5.30 36.14 -28.11
CA LEU A 224 5.63 36.21 -29.54
C LEU A 224 6.85 37.07 -29.85
N TYR A 225 7.04 38.17 -29.12
CA TYR A 225 8.24 39.03 -29.26
C TYR A 225 9.54 38.33 -28.81
N LYS A 226 9.44 37.24 -28.06
CA LYS A 226 10.59 36.46 -27.61
C LYS A 226 10.98 35.32 -28.58
N VAL A 227 10.17 35.08 -29.62
CA VAL A 227 10.43 34.02 -30.59
C VAL A 227 11.69 34.36 -31.38
N GLU A 228 12.63 33.44 -31.41
CA GLU A 228 13.91 33.55 -32.07
C GLU A 228 13.74 33.76 -33.60
N GLY A 229 14.45 34.73 -34.14
CA GLY A 229 14.38 35.09 -35.56
C GLY A 229 13.39 36.21 -35.89
N ILE A 230 12.59 36.69 -34.95
CA ILE A 230 11.73 37.83 -35.14
C ILE A 230 12.50 39.10 -34.80
N LYS A 231 12.36 40.14 -35.69
CA LYS A 231 12.89 41.47 -35.45
C LYS A 231 11.80 42.39 -34.87
N CYS A 232 10.65 42.47 -35.51
CA CYS A 232 9.50 43.23 -35.02
C CYS A 232 8.20 42.79 -35.69
N PHE A 233 7.06 42.95 -34.97
CA PHE A 233 5.72 42.83 -35.52
C PHE A 233 5.25 44.22 -35.96
N ARG A 234 4.73 44.32 -37.18
CA ARG A 234 4.03 45.52 -37.68
C ARG A 234 2.55 45.45 -37.34
N THR A 235 1.94 44.29 -37.56
CA THR A 235 0.57 43.98 -37.15
C THR A 235 0.52 42.52 -36.65
N CYS A 236 -0.33 42.27 -35.67
CA CYS A 236 -0.51 40.93 -35.13
C CYS A 236 -1.93 40.78 -34.56
N TYR A 237 -2.75 39.92 -35.17
CA TYR A 237 -4.14 39.71 -34.76
C TYR A 237 -4.46 38.23 -34.74
N LEU A 238 -5.28 37.85 -33.75
CA LEU A 238 -5.95 36.55 -33.68
C LEU A 238 -7.46 36.80 -33.78
N LYS A 239 -8.08 36.38 -34.87
CA LYS A 239 -9.50 36.60 -35.11
C LYS A 239 -10.28 35.30 -35.10
N ASN A 240 -11.51 35.35 -34.58
CA ASN A 240 -12.44 34.24 -34.71
C ASN A 240 -12.84 34.02 -36.17
N ASN A 241 -12.84 32.76 -36.61
CA ASN A 241 -13.14 32.40 -38.00
C ASN A 241 -14.64 32.54 -38.33
N VAL A 242 -15.51 32.75 -37.32
CA VAL A 242 -16.99 32.80 -37.49
C VAL A 242 -17.51 34.17 -37.90
N ASP A 243 -16.79 35.27 -37.62
CA ASP A 243 -17.26 36.62 -37.89
C ASP A 243 -16.64 37.24 -39.16
N SER A 244 -17.11 36.78 -40.30
CA SER A 244 -16.85 37.46 -41.59
C SER A 244 -17.88 38.51 -41.94
N LYS A 245 -18.71 39.01 -41.02
CA LYS A 245 -19.64 40.12 -41.25
C LYS A 245 -19.54 41.17 -40.16
N LEU A 246 -18.76 42.20 -40.49
CA LEU A 246 -18.91 43.61 -40.11
C LEU A 246 -19.73 43.93 -38.85
N GLN A 247 -19.04 44.18 -37.74
CA GLN A 247 -19.44 45.30 -36.88
C GLN A 247 -18.22 46.19 -36.64
N PRO A 248 -18.34 47.49 -36.94
CA PRO A 248 -17.30 48.45 -36.66
C PRO A 248 -17.38 48.88 -35.19
N ASP A 249 -16.20 49.00 -34.59
CA ASP A 249 -15.91 49.88 -33.48
C ASP A 249 -16.88 49.92 -32.31
N ILE A 250 -16.81 48.94 -31.46
CA ILE A 250 -17.01 49.16 -30.03
C ILE A 250 -15.68 48.86 -29.36
N ILE A 251 -15.01 49.91 -28.90
CA ILE A 251 -13.89 49.87 -27.98
C ILE A 251 -14.46 49.39 -26.65
N GLU A 252 -14.60 48.08 -26.47
CA GLU A 252 -14.90 47.47 -25.18
C GLU A 252 -13.65 46.73 -24.73
N GLU A 253 -13.06 47.32 -23.72
CA GLU A 253 -12.04 46.82 -22.77
C GLU A 253 -10.85 45.98 -23.29
N PRO A 254 -9.60 46.30 -22.89
CA PRO A 254 -8.37 45.69 -23.40
C PRO A 254 -8.06 44.32 -22.74
N GLN A 255 -9.03 43.43 -22.60
CA GLN A 255 -8.86 42.09 -22.06
C GLN A 255 -9.74 41.06 -22.80
N SER A 256 -9.50 40.88 -24.10
CA SER A 256 -10.04 39.69 -24.76
C SER A 256 -9.35 38.45 -24.19
N ARG A 257 -10.13 37.64 -23.48
CA ARG A 257 -9.67 36.37 -22.93
C ARG A 257 -9.95 35.24 -23.92
N PHE A 258 -8.96 34.42 -24.18
CA PHE A 258 -9.18 33.22 -24.99
C PHE A 258 -9.94 32.17 -24.17
N LYS A 259 -10.89 31.50 -24.79
CA LYS A 259 -11.62 30.40 -24.17
C LYS A 259 -10.76 29.11 -24.12
N ASN A 260 -11.07 28.25 -23.19
CA ASN A 260 -10.34 26.98 -23.03
C ASN A 260 -10.48 26.02 -24.23
N ASN A 261 -11.51 26.18 -25.05
CA ASN A 261 -11.74 25.43 -26.28
C ASN A 261 -11.20 26.13 -27.54
N SER A 262 -10.44 27.22 -27.40
CA SER A 262 -9.84 27.93 -28.54
C SER A 262 -8.60 27.19 -29.05
N THR A 263 -8.48 26.98 -30.34
CA THR A 263 -7.31 26.41 -31.01
C THR A 263 -6.96 27.19 -32.27
N LEU A 264 -5.71 27.11 -32.72
CA LEU A 264 -5.23 27.81 -33.89
C LEU A 264 -5.59 27.08 -35.19
N LEU A 265 -6.15 27.77 -36.17
CA LEU A 265 -6.33 27.22 -37.50
C LEU A 265 -4.97 27.05 -38.19
N ILE A 266 -4.62 25.78 -38.49
CA ILE A 266 -3.40 25.47 -39.25
C ILE A 266 -3.69 25.63 -40.74
N PRO A 267 -2.90 26.44 -41.48
CA PRO A 267 -3.04 26.62 -42.89
C PRO A 267 -2.99 25.31 -43.65
N SER A 268 -4.01 25.02 -44.41
CA SER A 268 -4.08 23.85 -45.29
C SER A 268 -3.91 24.21 -46.76
N LYS A 269 -4.16 25.49 -47.13
CA LYS A 269 -4.06 26.04 -48.47
C LYS A 269 -3.23 27.32 -48.44
N LEU A 270 -2.61 27.66 -49.58
CA LEU A 270 -1.86 28.91 -49.73
C LEU A 270 -2.73 30.17 -49.51
N GLU A 271 -4.03 30.07 -49.76
CA GLU A 271 -4.99 31.15 -49.48
C GLU A 271 -5.10 31.49 -48.00
N ASP A 272 -4.91 30.51 -47.11
CA ASP A 272 -4.90 30.69 -45.66
C ASP A 272 -3.70 31.51 -45.19
N LEU A 273 -2.58 31.46 -45.91
CA LEU A 273 -1.36 32.24 -45.67
C LEU A 273 -1.41 33.66 -46.30
N ALA A 274 -2.43 33.97 -47.13
CA ALA A 274 -2.49 35.26 -47.85
C ALA A 274 -2.51 36.50 -46.92
N ARG A 275 -2.96 36.32 -45.67
CA ARG A 275 -3.02 37.36 -44.63
C ARG A 275 -1.76 37.43 -43.74
N ILE A 276 -0.75 36.63 -44.04
CA ILE A 276 0.53 36.63 -43.33
C ILE A 276 1.58 37.17 -44.28
N CYS A 277 2.17 38.32 -43.91
CA CYS A 277 3.24 38.95 -44.68
C CYS A 277 4.54 38.93 -43.87
N ILE A 278 5.55 38.27 -44.38
CA ILE A 278 6.88 38.21 -43.75
C ILE A 278 7.84 39.06 -44.59
N TYR A 279 8.61 39.91 -43.92
CA TYR A 279 9.57 40.80 -44.53
C TYR A 279 10.98 40.50 -44.01
N CYS A 280 11.98 40.48 -44.91
CA CYS A 280 13.38 40.57 -44.57
C CYS A 280 13.88 41.92 -45.04
N GLY A 281 13.98 42.89 -44.12
CA GLY A 281 14.14 44.29 -44.48
C GLY A 281 12.92 44.81 -45.25
N ASN A 282 13.10 45.22 -46.51
CA ASN A 282 12.02 45.73 -47.37
C ASN A 282 11.48 44.66 -48.37
N ILE A 283 11.99 43.44 -48.34
CA ILE A 283 11.65 42.38 -49.29
C ILE A 283 10.64 41.45 -48.64
N LYS A 284 9.49 41.27 -49.32
CA LYS A 284 8.49 40.26 -48.92
C LYS A 284 9.01 38.86 -49.30
N VAL A 285 9.04 37.95 -48.34
CA VAL A 285 9.53 36.59 -48.52
C VAL A 285 8.33 35.65 -48.73
N ASN A 286 8.44 34.77 -49.72
CA ASN A 286 7.44 33.71 -49.97
C ASN A 286 7.63 32.55 -49.02
N ILE A 287 6.52 31.95 -48.60
CA ILE A 287 6.47 30.83 -47.65
C ILE A 287 6.16 29.56 -48.44
N ASP A 288 6.89 28.51 -48.16
CA ASP A 288 6.62 27.13 -48.61
C ASP A 288 5.68 26.46 -47.60
N LEU A 289 4.44 26.16 -48.02
CA LEU A 289 3.41 25.60 -47.15
C LEU A 289 3.75 24.17 -46.65
N ASP A 290 4.27 23.33 -47.53
CA ASP A 290 4.58 21.94 -47.17
C ASP A 290 5.73 21.88 -46.17
N ARG A 291 6.80 22.61 -46.43
CA ARG A 291 7.92 22.76 -45.53
C ARG A 291 7.55 23.41 -44.17
N PHE A 292 6.61 24.35 -44.19
CA PHE A 292 6.06 24.98 -42.99
C PHE A 292 5.33 23.91 -42.13
N ARG A 293 4.47 23.12 -42.73
CA ARG A 293 3.71 22.08 -42.03
C ARG A 293 4.62 21.00 -41.46
N ASP A 294 5.61 20.52 -42.21
CA ASP A 294 6.59 19.54 -41.73
C ASP A 294 7.37 20.05 -40.53
N LYS A 295 7.81 21.32 -40.55
CA LYS A 295 8.50 21.93 -39.42
C LYS A 295 7.62 22.13 -38.21
N LEU A 296 6.38 22.56 -38.42
CA LEU A 296 5.42 22.76 -37.33
C LEU A 296 5.06 21.38 -36.69
N GLU A 297 4.85 20.35 -37.49
CA GLU A 297 4.66 18.99 -37.00
C GLU A 297 5.89 18.52 -36.19
N GLY A 298 7.11 18.78 -36.67
CA GLY A 298 8.34 18.48 -35.95
C GLY A 298 8.39 19.15 -34.58
N PHE A 299 8.07 20.44 -34.49
CA PHE A 299 8.02 21.16 -33.18
C PHE A 299 6.94 20.60 -32.24
N CYS A 300 5.78 20.20 -32.77
CA CYS A 300 4.73 19.57 -31.98
C CYS A 300 5.19 18.22 -31.39
N TRP A 301 5.92 17.42 -32.18
CA TRP A 301 6.43 16.11 -31.73
C TRP A 301 7.58 16.21 -30.75
N GLU A 302 8.60 17.03 -31.02
CA GLU A 302 9.77 17.19 -30.14
C GLU A 302 9.41 17.64 -28.73
N ASN A 303 8.38 18.49 -28.58
CA ASN A 303 7.98 18.99 -27.28
C ASN A 303 7.03 18.07 -26.52
N ARG A 304 6.33 17.15 -27.19
CA ARG A 304 5.55 16.08 -26.54
C ARG A 304 6.43 15.16 -25.72
N THR A 305 7.59 14.79 -26.24
CA THR A 305 8.53 13.88 -25.57
C THR A 305 9.31 14.51 -24.41
N LYS A 306 9.38 15.85 -24.35
CA LYS A 306 10.11 16.58 -23.29
C LYS A 306 9.31 16.76 -22.00
N LYS A 307 7.97 16.79 -22.05
CA LYS A 307 7.12 17.01 -20.87
C LYS A 307 7.25 15.93 -19.77
N ASN A 308 7.69 14.71 -20.09
CA ASN A 308 7.76 13.59 -19.15
C ASN A 308 9.11 13.45 -18.42
N ARG A 309 10.02 14.44 -18.44
CA ARG A 309 11.42 14.24 -17.98
C ARG A 309 11.87 15.04 -16.76
N ASP A 310 11.05 15.91 -16.21
CA ASP A 310 11.44 16.74 -15.07
C ASP A 310 11.11 16.11 -13.68
N HIS A 311 11.02 14.81 -13.58
CA HIS A 311 11.23 14.18 -12.29
C HIS A 311 12.69 14.35 -11.89
N VAL A 312 12.96 15.35 -11.06
CA VAL A 312 14.26 15.46 -10.39
C VAL A 312 14.43 14.17 -9.58
N PRO A 313 15.32 13.26 -9.98
CA PRO A 313 15.52 12.04 -9.22
C PRO A 313 16.03 12.45 -7.85
N GLN A 314 15.25 12.15 -6.81
CA GLN A 314 15.74 12.34 -5.45
C GLN A 314 17.06 11.58 -5.32
N LYS A 315 18.04 12.24 -4.72
CA LYS A 315 19.34 11.65 -4.49
C LYS A 315 19.15 10.44 -3.57
N ALA A 316 19.10 9.25 -4.15
CA ALA A 316 18.97 8.02 -3.39
C ALA A 316 20.13 7.94 -2.37
N LEU A 317 19.79 7.70 -1.12
CA LEU A 317 20.78 7.42 -0.08
C LEU A 317 21.55 6.17 -0.50
N LYS A 318 22.84 6.33 -0.73
CA LYS A 318 23.74 5.22 -1.07
C LYS A 318 24.54 4.83 0.17
N GLY A 319 24.37 3.61 0.63
CA GLY A 319 25.25 3.02 1.63
C GLY A 319 26.50 2.41 1.00
N THR A 320 27.58 2.41 1.74
CA THR A 320 28.82 1.77 1.36
C THR A 320 29.02 0.54 2.25
N TRP A 321 29.10 -0.64 1.65
CA TRP A 321 29.45 -1.84 2.42
C TRP A 321 30.88 -1.73 2.96
N ARG A 322 31.05 -2.08 4.23
CA ARG A 322 32.33 -2.07 4.94
C ARG A 322 32.48 -3.32 5.76
N PRO A 323 33.65 -3.98 5.80
CA PRO A 323 33.93 -5.15 6.64
C PRO A 323 34.18 -4.77 8.11
N ILE A 324 33.30 -3.90 8.68
CA ILE A 324 33.46 -3.32 10.02
C ILE A 324 33.14 -4.28 11.16
N PHE A 325 32.48 -5.40 10.86
CA PHE A 325 32.03 -6.37 11.86
C PHE A 325 33.04 -7.49 12.13
N GLU A 326 34.19 -7.47 11.45
CA GLU A 326 35.28 -8.40 11.73
C GLU A 326 35.87 -8.08 13.10
N HIS A 327 35.96 -9.11 13.93
CA HIS A 327 36.56 -9.00 15.26
C HIS A 327 38.07 -9.21 15.19
N TYR A 328 38.80 -8.25 15.71
CA TYR A 328 40.22 -8.36 15.96
C TYR A 328 40.43 -8.57 17.45
N SER A 329 41.13 -9.64 17.84
CA SER A 329 41.32 -10.00 19.24
C SER A 329 42.33 -9.10 19.91
N ILE A 330 42.02 -8.64 21.13
CA ILE A 330 42.93 -7.85 21.99
C ILE A 330 44.25 -8.61 22.23
N ALA A 331 44.21 -9.94 22.23
CA ALA A 331 45.38 -10.77 22.40
C ALA A 331 46.47 -10.54 21.32
N ASN A 332 46.08 -10.06 20.11
CA ASN A 332 47.00 -9.77 19.02
C ASN A 332 47.82 -8.50 19.25
N ASP A 333 47.26 -7.56 20.04
CA ASP A 333 47.93 -6.30 20.39
C ASP A 333 48.86 -6.45 21.62
N MET A 334 48.84 -7.62 22.25
CA MET A 334 49.70 -7.88 23.39
C MET A 334 51.08 -8.36 22.98
N PRO A 335 52.14 -7.96 23.69
CA PRO A 335 53.52 -8.44 23.44
C PRO A 335 53.62 -9.95 23.48
N ASN A 336 54.44 -10.53 22.62
CA ASN A 336 54.63 -11.99 22.51
C ASN A 336 55.12 -12.64 23.81
N CYS A 337 55.74 -11.90 24.73
CA CYS A 337 56.20 -12.39 26.02
C CYS A 337 55.08 -12.91 26.93
N TYR A 338 53.84 -12.47 26.68
CA TYR A 338 52.64 -12.95 27.41
C TYR A 338 52.16 -14.32 26.94
N GLY A 339 52.71 -14.87 25.84
CA GLY A 339 52.41 -16.23 25.37
C GLY A 339 51.00 -16.43 24.84
N LEU A 340 50.29 -15.36 24.42
CA LEU A 340 48.90 -15.39 23.97
C LEU A 340 48.75 -15.83 22.51
N SER A 341 49.82 -15.75 21.73
CA SER A 341 49.87 -16.10 20.29
C SER A 341 50.02 -17.58 19.99
N SER A 342 50.25 -18.44 21.01
CA SER A 342 50.38 -19.89 20.83
C SER A 342 49.03 -20.61 20.92
N HIS A 343 48.73 -21.47 19.95
CA HIS A 343 47.51 -22.28 19.87
C HIS A 343 47.25 -23.22 21.10
N ASN A 344 48.18 -23.31 22.05
CA ASN A 344 48.13 -24.15 23.23
C ASN A 344 48.02 -23.36 24.55
N ALA A 345 47.64 -22.11 24.51
CA ALA A 345 47.54 -21.28 25.71
C ALA A 345 46.27 -21.61 26.55
N ASN A 346 46.27 -22.74 27.25
CA ASN A 346 45.42 -23.00 28.39
C ASN A 346 45.89 -22.16 29.60
N ASN A 347 46.07 -20.88 29.42
CA ASN A 347 46.52 -19.97 30.47
C ASN A 347 45.33 -19.20 31.02
N SER A 348 45.22 -19.06 32.33
CA SER A 348 44.17 -18.27 33.00
C SER A 348 44.14 -16.79 32.48
N PHE A 349 45.27 -16.27 32.06
CA PHE A 349 45.38 -14.94 31.46
C PHE A 349 44.71 -14.86 30.07
N SER A 350 44.87 -15.87 29.22
CA SER A 350 44.18 -15.98 27.94
C SER A 350 42.66 -16.04 28.15
N ALA A 351 42.19 -16.78 29.14
CA ALA A 351 40.77 -16.85 29.49
C ALA A 351 40.23 -15.48 29.99
N TYR A 352 41.04 -14.75 30.75
CA TYR A 352 40.69 -13.40 31.22
C TYR A 352 40.53 -12.40 30.04
N ILE A 353 41.50 -12.35 29.12
CA ILE A 353 41.40 -11.52 27.92
C ILE A 353 40.22 -11.95 27.05
N GLY A 354 39.97 -13.25 26.95
CA GLY A 354 38.86 -13.82 26.22
C GLY A 354 37.49 -13.34 26.69
N LEU A 355 37.34 -12.89 27.95
CA LEU A 355 36.09 -12.26 28.43
C LEU A 355 35.85 -10.90 27.75
N PHE A 356 36.87 -10.07 27.60
CA PHE A 356 36.76 -8.76 26.91
C PHE A 356 36.51 -8.96 25.41
N ASP A 357 37.26 -9.85 24.78
CA ASP A 357 37.02 -10.23 23.38
C ASP A 357 35.62 -10.76 23.16
N TRP A 358 35.09 -11.58 24.06
CA TRP A 358 33.72 -12.06 23.96
C TRP A 358 32.69 -10.94 24.02
N ILE A 359 32.88 -9.95 24.88
CA ILE A 359 31.96 -8.78 25.00
C ILE A 359 31.97 -8.01 23.67
N ILE A 360 33.15 -7.69 23.13
CA ILE A 360 33.31 -6.94 21.89
C ILE A 360 32.75 -7.74 20.71
N LYS A 361 33.13 -9.01 20.56
CA LYS A 361 32.65 -9.91 19.51
C LYS A 361 31.14 -10.05 19.53
N ASN A 362 30.53 -10.24 20.70
CA ASN A 362 29.08 -10.34 20.84
C ASN A 362 28.38 -9.02 20.48
N GLY A 363 29.00 -7.87 20.78
CA GLY A 363 28.52 -6.54 20.33
C GLY A 363 28.55 -6.41 18.82
N LEU A 364 29.64 -6.76 18.17
CA LEU A 364 29.80 -6.71 16.72
C LEU A 364 28.87 -7.68 15.99
N GLU A 365 28.68 -8.92 16.52
CA GLU A 365 27.73 -9.88 15.95
C GLU A 365 26.29 -9.38 16.01
N LYS A 366 25.90 -8.71 17.09
CA LYS A 366 24.60 -8.06 17.20
C LYS A 366 24.45 -6.93 16.16
N ALA A 367 25.49 -6.11 15.99
CA ALA A 367 25.49 -5.06 14.97
C ALA A 367 25.44 -5.64 13.55
N LYS A 368 26.14 -6.73 13.27
CA LYS A 368 26.07 -7.47 12.01
C LYS A 368 24.66 -7.98 11.69
N SER A 369 23.87 -8.31 12.71
CA SER A 369 22.49 -8.77 12.55
C SER A 369 21.47 -7.65 12.32
N LEU A 370 21.87 -6.35 12.41
CA LEU A 370 20.97 -5.21 12.23
C LEU A 370 20.15 -5.23 10.93
N PRO A 371 20.75 -5.48 9.74
CA PRO A 371 19.98 -5.51 8.51
C PRO A 371 18.83 -6.52 8.54
N GLN A 372 19.07 -7.71 9.08
CA GLN A 372 18.02 -8.73 9.23
C GLN A 372 16.98 -8.34 10.28
N MET A 373 17.43 -7.77 11.40
CA MET A 373 16.55 -7.32 12.49
C MET A 373 15.62 -6.18 12.05
N LEU A 374 16.11 -5.23 11.28
CA LEU A 374 15.34 -4.07 10.82
C LEU A 374 14.59 -4.32 9.50
N SER A 375 14.92 -5.38 8.76
CA SER A 375 14.22 -5.71 7.51
C SER A 375 12.75 -6.04 7.76
N ILE A 376 11.83 -5.43 6.99
CA ILE A 376 10.40 -5.73 7.00
C ILE A 376 9.99 -6.75 5.92
N LEU A 377 10.94 -7.44 5.31
CA LEU A 377 10.65 -8.58 4.45
C LEU A 377 10.10 -9.75 5.27
N LYS A 378 9.30 -10.61 4.61
CA LYS A 378 8.73 -11.79 5.26
C LYS A 378 9.82 -12.60 5.94
N GLN A 379 9.61 -12.95 7.20
CA GLN A 379 10.52 -13.77 7.99
C GLN A 379 10.04 -15.21 7.96
N ASP A 380 11.00 -16.14 7.86
CA ASP A 380 10.73 -17.56 8.00
C ASP A 380 10.52 -17.93 9.48
N GLU A 381 9.79 -19.01 9.76
CA GLU A 381 9.55 -19.46 11.14
C GLU A 381 10.86 -19.75 11.90
N GLY A 382 11.91 -20.16 11.18
CA GLY A 382 13.25 -20.39 11.74
C GLY A 382 13.96 -19.14 12.29
N PHE A 383 13.58 -17.93 11.85
CA PHE A 383 14.16 -16.67 12.34
C PHE A 383 13.81 -16.37 13.81
N ALA A 384 12.68 -16.87 14.29
CA ALA A 384 12.12 -16.52 15.59
C ALA A 384 12.44 -17.52 16.71
N HIS A 385 13.64 -18.14 16.71
CA HIS A 385 14.02 -19.08 17.77
C HIS A 385 14.09 -18.48 19.17
N SER A 386 14.00 -17.15 19.32
CA SER A 386 14.11 -16.46 20.61
C SER A 386 13.00 -15.44 20.79
N LEU A 387 12.30 -15.52 21.95
CA LEU A 387 11.34 -14.48 22.39
C LEU A 387 11.97 -13.09 22.44
N ARG A 388 13.29 -13.01 22.66
CA ARG A 388 14.05 -11.75 22.66
C ARG A 388 14.08 -11.13 21.26
N THR A 389 14.32 -11.92 20.21
CA THR A 389 14.34 -11.47 18.81
C THR A 389 12.97 -10.95 18.39
N ILE A 390 11.89 -11.66 18.75
CA ILE A 390 10.51 -11.26 18.51
C ILE A 390 10.22 -9.89 19.15
N ARG A 391 10.62 -9.71 20.44
CA ARG A 391 10.40 -8.43 21.14
C ARG A 391 11.18 -7.27 20.51
N GLN A 392 12.43 -7.51 20.09
CA GLN A 392 13.24 -6.48 19.43
C GLN A 392 12.62 -6.09 18.09
N LYS A 393 12.18 -7.05 17.31
CA LYS A 393 11.48 -6.83 16.03
C LYS A 393 10.17 -6.06 16.24
N SER A 394 9.37 -6.46 17.25
CA SER A 394 8.13 -5.76 17.58
C SER A 394 8.38 -4.29 17.92
N LYS A 395 9.42 -3.97 18.72
CA LYS A 395 9.78 -2.58 19.05
C LYS A 395 10.15 -1.76 17.81
N TYR A 396 10.82 -2.38 16.83
CA TYR A 396 11.10 -1.69 15.58
C TYR A 396 9.82 -1.40 14.78
N LEU A 397 8.89 -2.36 14.72
CA LEU A 397 7.60 -2.14 14.08
C LEU A 397 6.76 -1.10 14.83
N ASP A 398 6.83 -1.05 16.17
CA ASP A 398 6.18 -0.02 16.99
C ASP A 398 6.77 1.37 16.68
N PHE A 399 8.09 1.47 16.47
CA PHE A 399 8.73 2.71 16.01
C PHE A 399 8.24 3.14 14.61
N LEU A 400 8.10 2.20 13.67
CA LEU A 400 7.54 2.51 12.35
C LEU A 400 6.08 2.94 12.44
N ASP A 401 5.27 2.30 13.30
CA ASP A 401 3.88 2.70 13.56
C ASP A 401 3.80 4.14 14.05
N GLU A 402 4.66 4.52 15.01
CA GLU A 402 4.73 5.89 15.55
C GLU A 402 5.19 6.88 14.48
N MET A 403 6.20 6.52 13.68
CA MET A 403 6.74 7.37 12.61
C MET A 403 5.69 7.66 11.52
N TYR A 404 4.85 6.67 11.15
CA TYR A 404 3.80 6.84 10.15
C TYR A 404 2.45 7.27 10.73
N GLY A 405 2.33 7.41 12.05
CA GLY A 405 1.08 7.75 12.72
C GLY A 405 -0.03 6.71 12.53
N VAL A 406 0.33 5.42 12.54
CA VAL A 406 -0.59 4.30 12.30
C VAL A 406 -0.45 3.24 13.39
N GLU A 407 -1.46 2.38 13.52
CA GLU A 407 -1.40 1.19 14.36
C GLU A 407 -1.47 -0.07 13.49
N SER A 408 -0.32 -0.68 13.20
CA SER A 408 -0.27 -1.94 12.45
C SER A 408 -0.83 -3.14 13.22
N GLN A 409 -0.97 -2.99 14.53
CA GLN A 409 -1.63 -3.95 15.41
C GLN A 409 -2.46 -3.22 16.47
N PRO A 410 -3.71 -2.85 16.16
CA PRO A 410 -4.62 -2.23 17.11
C PRO A 410 -4.74 -3.03 18.41
N SER A 411 -4.89 -2.33 19.54
CA SER A 411 -4.93 -2.94 20.88
C SER A 411 -6.04 -3.98 21.00
N TRP A 412 -7.21 -3.71 20.46
CA TRP A 412 -8.36 -4.62 20.45
C TRP A 412 -8.09 -5.92 19.67
N LEU A 413 -7.21 -5.91 18.64
CA LEU A 413 -6.76 -7.14 17.94
C LEU A 413 -5.69 -7.92 18.73
N LYS A 414 -4.90 -7.24 19.60
CA LYS A 414 -3.93 -7.92 20.47
C LYS A 414 -4.63 -8.76 21.53
N GLU A 415 -5.63 -8.20 22.17
CA GLU A 415 -6.39 -8.86 23.25
C GLU A 415 -7.20 -10.06 22.74
N GLU A 416 -7.66 -9.98 21.49
CA GLU A 416 -8.51 -11.00 20.87
C GLU A 416 -7.75 -11.87 19.85
N ASN A 417 -6.60 -12.44 20.23
CA ASN A 417 -5.92 -13.45 19.40
C ASN A 417 -6.70 -14.78 19.41
N CYS A 418 -7.96 -14.72 19.04
CA CYS A 418 -8.93 -15.82 19.09
C CYS A 418 -8.49 -17.01 18.23
N TYR A 419 -7.79 -16.72 17.14
CA TYR A 419 -7.38 -17.76 16.18
C TYR A 419 -5.98 -18.30 16.46
N GLY A 420 -5.34 -17.88 17.56
CA GLY A 420 -4.03 -18.39 17.96
C GLY A 420 -2.94 -18.17 16.93
N GLU A 421 -2.93 -16.97 16.35
CA GLU A 421 -1.87 -16.56 15.44
C GLU A 421 -0.51 -16.62 16.15
N SER A 422 0.49 -17.24 15.50
CA SER A 422 1.82 -17.31 16.06
C SER A 422 2.45 -15.91 16.17
N PRO A 423 3.36 -15.67 17.13
CA PRO A 423 4.03 -14.38 17.21
C PRO A 423 4.73 -13.97 15.91
N VAL A 424 5.25 -14.94 15.15
CA VAL A 424 5.85 -14.71 13.82
C VAL A 424 4.79 -14.36 12.79
N GLY A 425 3.63 -15.00 12.83
CA GLY A 425 2.48 -14.68 11.99
C GLY A 425 2.04 -13.24 12.18
N ILE A 426 1.91 -12.80 13.45
CA ILE A 426 1.58 -11.42 13.80
C ILE A 426 2.63 -10.43 13.25
N LEU A 427 3.93 -10.74 13.44
CA LEU A 427 5.00 -9.90 12.89
C LEU A 427 4.93 -9.82 11.35
N ASN A 428 4.72 -10.93 10.67
CA ASN A 428 4.62 -10.97 9.21
C ASN A 428 3.43 -10.15 8.69
N ARG A 429 2.29 -10.19 9.38
CA ARG A 429 1.11 -9.38 9.07
C ARG A 429 1.39 -7.89 9.24
N ARG A 430 1.99 -7.49 10.37
CA ARG A 430 2.42 -6.10 10.62
C ARG A 430 3.40 -5.61 9.54
N MET A 431 4.41 -6.43 9.21
CA MET A 431 5.39 -6.09 8.17
C MET A 431 4.73 -5.97 6.79
N LYS A 432 3.75 -6.84 6.46
CA LYS A 432 2.99 -6.72 5.22
C LYS A 432 2.19 -5.42 5.16
N PHE A 433 1.57 -5.02 6.26
CA PHE A 433 0.85 -3.75 6.37
C PHE A 433 1.80 -2.55 6.19
N LEU A 434 2.93 -2.52 6.93
CA LEU A 434 3.89 -1.41 6.90
C LEU A 434 4.61 -1.26 5.55
N ARG A 435 4.82 -2.34 4.80
CA ARG A 435 5.32 -2.25 3.42
C ARG A 435 4.38 -1.51 2.48
N ASN A 436 3.08 -1.61 2.72
CA ASN A 436 2.06 -0.98 1.90
C ASN A 436 1.63 0.40 2.41
N ILE A 437 2.14 0.86 3.56
CA ILE A 437 1.60 2.03 4.25
C ILE A 437 1.66 3.31 3.40
N ALA A 438 2.78 3.57 2.70
CA ALA A 438 2.93 4.76 1.87
C ALA A 438 1.87 4.78 0.76
N ARG A 439 1.64 3.65 0.07
CA ARG A 439 0.60 3.52 -0.95
C ARG A 439 -0.80 3.64 -0.35
N LEU A 440 -1.08 2.96 0.77
CA LEU A 440 -2.39 3.01 1.42
C LEU A 440 -2.76 4.42 1.88
N GLN A 441 -1.79 5.19 2.38
CA GLN A 441 -2.00 6.59 2.78
C GLN A 441 -2.19 7.49 1.56
N LYS A 442 -1.35 7.33 0.54
CA LYS A 442 -1.44 8.08 -0.71
C LYS A 442 -2.79 7.86 -1.41
N ASP A 443 -3.19 6.61 -1.58
CA ASP A 443 -4.36 6.22 -2.38
C ASP A 443 -5.61 5.99 -1.51
N ARG A 444 -5.70 6.62 -0.35
CA ARG A 444 -6.76 6.39 0.65
C ARG A 444 -8.18 6.51 0.09
N ALA A 445 -8.41 7.45 -0.82
CA ALA A 445 -9.70 7.67 -1.44
C ALA A 445 -9.94 6.80 -2.68
N GLN A 446 -8.94 6.05 -3.14
CA GLN A 446 -9.03 5.31 -4.39
C GLN A 446 -10.11 4.23 -4.35
N GLY A 447 -11.01 4.31 -5.34
CA GLY A 447 -12.02 3.30 -5.61
C GLY A 447 -11.48 2.16 -6.47
N ARG A 448 -12.38 1.30 -6.92
CA ARG A 448 -12.07 0.22 -7.85
C ARG A 448 -11.91 0.74 -9.27
N ASN A 449 -10.98 0.16 -10.03
CA ASN A 449 -10.95 0.33 -11.49
C ASN A 449 -12.10 -0.47 -12.13
N LEU A 450 -13.06 0.23 -12.70
CA LEU A 450 -14.27 -0.38 -13.25
C LEU A 450 -14.04 -1.19 -14.53
N LEU A 451 -12.93 -0.92 -15.25
CA LEU A 451 -12.59 -1.63 -16.48
C LEU A 451 -11.90 -2.98 -16.23
N LYS A 452 -11.27 -3.13 -15.05
CA LYS A 452 -10.49 -4.30 -14.66
C LYS A 452 -11.11 -5.01 -13.46
N TYR A 453 -12.45 -5.11 -13.42
CA TYR A 453 -13.16 -5.60 -12.24
C TYR A 453 -12.72 -6.99 -11.75
N ASP A 454 -12.24 -7.83 -12.66
CA ASP A 454 -11.84 -9.23 -12.42
C ASP A 454 -10.33 -9.40 -12.17
N SER A 455 -9.56 -8.33 -12.08
CA SER A 455 -8.11 -8.42 -11.86
C SER A 455 -7.78 -8.51 -10.37
N GLU A 456 -6.85 -9.39 -10.03
CA GLU A 456 -6.24 -9.43 -8.69
C GLU A 456 -5.67 -8.05 -8.33
N GLY A 457 -5.87 -7.63 -7.10
CA GLY A 457 -5.37 -6.35 -6.60
C GLY A 457 -6.21 -5.12 -6.93
N ASN A 458 -7.39 -5.28 -7.55
CA ASN A 458 -8.31 -4.19 -7.88
C ASN A 458 -9.36 -3.93 -6.77
N ALA A 459 -8.99 -4.07 -5.51
CA ALA A 459 -9.85 -3.75 -4.40
C ALA A 459 -9.75 -2.25 -4.04
N PRO A 460 -10.85 -1.60 -3.60
CA PRO A 460 -10.77 -0.26 -3.03
C PRO A 460 -9.79 -0.21 -1.86
N THR A 461 -9.03 0.88 -1.75
CA THR A 461 -7.96 0.99 -0.73
C THR A 461 -8.49 0.84 0.69
N VAL A 462 -9.69 1.33 0.97
CA VAL A 462 -10.36 1.15 2.28
C VAL A 462 -10.53 -0.34 2.62
N LYS A 463 -10.98 -1.15 1.66
CA LYS A 463 -11.12 -2.60 1.82
C LYS A 463 -9.76 -3.25 2.07
N GLU A 464 -8.77 -2.92 1.25
CA GLU A 464 -7.42 -3.48 1.37
C GLU A 464 -6.79 -3.17 2.72
N TRP A 465 -6.88 -1.91 3.16
CA TRP A 465 -6.35 -1.47 4.45
C TRP A 465 -6.96 -2.26 5.61
N PHE A 466 -8.28 -2.34 5.66
CA PHE A 466 -8.96 -3.10 6.69
C PHE A 466 -8.56 -4.58 6.69
N CYS A 467 -8.56 -5.21 5.52
CA CYS A 467 -8.19 -6.61 5.39
C CYS A 467 -6.74 -6.89 5.80
N LEU A 468 -5.80 -6.00 5.45
CA LEU A 468 -4.40 -6.14 5.87
C LEU A 468 -4.24 -6.07 7.39
N LEU A 469 -5.00 -5.20 8.07
CA LEU A 469 -4.96 -5.09 9.53
C LEU A 469 -5.48 -6.34 10.22
N ILE A 470 -6.61 -6.89 9.77
CA ILE A 470 -7.21 -8.08 10.39
C ILE A 470 -6.64 -9.41 9.90
N GLY A 471 -5.80 -9.38 8.86
CA GLY A 471 -5.22 -10.58 8.25
C GLY A 471 -6.19 -11.34 7.33
N ALA A 472 -7.16 -10.63 6.74
CA ALA A 472 -8.10 -11.16 5.75
C ALA A 472 -7.60 -10.93 4.32
N THR A 473 -8.28 -11.56 3.35
CA THR A 473 -8.00 -11.41 1.93
C THR A 473 -8.82 -10.24 1.36
N PRO A 474 -8.18 -9.26 0.70
CA PRO A 474 -8.89 -8.14 0.08
C PRO A 474 -9.53 -8.47 -1.28
N ASP A 475 -9.24 -9.65 -1.84
CA ASP A 475 -9.70 -10.05 -3.16
C ASP A 475 -11.21 -10.26 -3.21
N ASP A 476 -11.88 -9.70 -4.21
CA ASP A 476 -13.32 -9.87 -4.46
C ASP A 476 -13.66 -11.19 -5.16
N GLY A 477 -12.69 -11.86 -5.74
CA GLY A 477 -12.82 -13.23 -6.24
C GLY A 477 -12.96 -14.26 -5.12
N HIS A 478 -12.57 -13.91 -3.90
CA HIS A 478 -12.73 -14.75 -2.72
C HIS A 478 -14.14 -14.60 -2.15
N LEU A 479 -15.03 -15.54 -2.49
CA LEU A 479 -16.40 -15.58 -1.99
C LEU A 479 -16.46 -16.33 -0.67
N VAL A 480 -16.83 -15.65 0.41
CA VAL A 480 -16.88 -16.24 1.76
C VAL A 480 -17.98 -17.28 1.92
N SER A 481 -19.08 -17.15 1.16
CA SER A 481 -20.14 -18.16 1.13
C SER A 481 -19.71 -19.48 0.49
N ASN A 482 -18.61 -19.49 -0.28
CA ASN A 482 -18.08 -20.70 -0.89
C ASN A 482 -17.06 -21.44 0.00
N VAL A 483 -16.64 -20.85 1.11
CA VAL A 483 -15.61 -21.45 1.98
C VAL A 483 -16.12 -22.76 2.58
N LEU A 484 -17.28 -22.77 3.20
CA LEU A 484 -17.87 -23.97 3.77
C LEU A 484 -18.16 -25.04 2.71
N PRO A 485 -18.83 -24.71 1.57
CA PRO A 485 -19.06 -25.67 0.50
C PRO A 485 -17.79 -26.30 -0.10
N LYS A 486 -16.67 -25.59 -0.20
CA LYS A 486 -15.36 -26.17 -0.62
C LYS A 486 -14.94 -27.34 0.27
N HIS A 487 -15.32 -27.29 1.53
CA HIS A 487 -15.05 -28.34 2.50
C HIS A 487 -16.22 -29.33 2.64
N ASN A 488 -17.22 -29.26 1.78
CA ASN A 488 -18.48 -30.03 1.87
C ASN A 488 -19.20 -29.83 3.22
N LEU A 489 -19.25 -28.60 3.72
CA LEU A 489 -19.86 -28.25 4.98
C LEU A 489 -21.01 -27.26 4.77
N TYR A 490 -22.04 -27.37 5.61
CA TYR A 490 -23.18 -26.47 5.65
C TYR A 490 -23.45 -26.01 7.08
N LEU A 491 -23.71 -24.71 7.24
CA LEU A 491 -23.99 -24.13 8.56
C LEU A 491 -25.46 -24.32 8.91
N LEU A 492 -25.75 -24.90 10.10
CA LEU A 492 -27.08 -25.00 10.66
C LEU A 492 -27.33 -23.81 11.58
N GLU A 493 -28.34 -23.00 11.26
CA GLU A 493 -28.82 -21.92 12.11
C GLU A 493 -30.03 -22.30 12.90
N LYS A 494 -30.22 -21.67 14.09
CA LYS A 494 -31.34 -21.91 15.02
C LYS A 494 -32.76 -21.73 14.43
N LYS A 495 -32.85 -21.03 13.27
CA LYS A 495 -34.13 -20.82 12.56
C LYS A 495 -34.67 -22.08 11.89
N ASP A 496 -33.81 -23.06 11.66
CA ASP A 496 -34.17 -24.31 10.96
C ASP A 496 -34.70 -25.41 11.87
N LYS A 497 -35.30 -25.05 13.01
CA LYS A 497 -35.85 -25.96 14.03
C LYS A 497 -36.84 -27.01 13.52
N ARG A 498 -37.32 -26.92 12.28
CA ARG A 498 -38.15 -27.89 11.60
C ARG A 498 -37.39 -28.90 10.75
N ASN A 499 -36.03 -28.79 10.70
CA ASN A 499 -35.21 -29.67 9.91
C ASN A 499 -34.87 -30.92 10.75
N ASP A 500 -34.96 -32.09 10.15
CA ASP A 500 -34.64 -33.40 10.79
C ASP A 500 -33.23 -33.43 11.39
N ASN A 501 -32.33 -32.59 10.86
CA ASN A 501 -30.95 -32.44 11.33
C ASN A 501 -30.85 -31.80 12.73
N PHE A 502 -31.81 -30.95 13.13
CA PHE A 502 -31.87 -30.39 14.49
C PHE A 502 -32.41 -31.42 15.52
N GLN A 503 -33.32 -32.32 15.11
CA GLN A 503 -33.77 -33.40 15.95
C GLN A 503 -32.65 -34.43 16.25
N ARG A 504 -31.68 -34.58 15.33
CA ARG A 504 -30.49 -35.41 15.55
C ARG A 504 -29.54 -34.81 16.56
N LEU A 505 -29.39 -33.48 16.60
CA LEU A 505 -28.58 -32.78 17.61
C LEU A 505 -29.12 -33.07 19.02
N ASP A 506 -30.45 -33.11 19.21
CA ASP A 506 -31.08 -33.46 20.48
C ASP A 506 -30.72 -34.88 20.91
N SER A 507 -30.51 -35.81 19.95
CA SER A 507 -30.09 -37.18 20.24
C SER A 507 -28.60 -37.31 20.68
N LEU A 508 -27.79 -36.27 20.42
CA LEU A 508 -26.36 -36.22 20.81
C LEU A 508 -26.14 -35.49 22.13
N LEU A 509 -27.22 -34.95 22.75
CA LEU A 509 -27.15 -34.31 24.07
C LEU A 509 -26.82 -35.33 25.16
N ILE A 510 -25.89 -34.96 26.01
CA ILE A 510 -25.44 -35.79 27.13
C ILE A 510 -26.24 -35.47 28.37
N ASN A 511 -26.56 -36.51 29.13
CA ASN A 511 -27.28 -36.36 30.39
C ASN A 511 -26.33 -35.75 31.45
N GLU A 512 -26.82 -34.77 32.24
CA GLU A 512 -26.06 -34.08 33.29
C GLU A 512 -25.40 -35.03 34.31
N LYS A 513 -25.97 -36.23 34.54
CA LYS A 513 -25.42 -37.25 35.42
C LYS A 513 -24.05 -37.80 34.96
N MET A 514 -23.71 -37.67 33.70
CA MET A 514 -22.39 -38.08 33.16
C MET A 514 -21.31 -37.03 33.36
N MET A 515 -21.66 -35.85 33.83
CA MET A 515 -20.72 -34.75 34.06
C MET A 515 -20.12 -34.71 35.47
N ASP A 516 -20.11 -35.87 36.15
CA ASP A 516 -19.49 -35.97 37.48
C ASP A 516 -17.98 -35.62 37.42
N PRO A 517 -17.49 -34.79 38.35
CA PRO A 517 -16.11 -34.31 38.34
C PRO A 517 -15.04 -35.42 38.27
N GLU A 518 -15.32 -36.64 38.80
CA GLU A 518 -14.42 -37.79 38.77
C GLU A 518 -14.25 -38.41 37.35
N ASN A 519 -15.20 -38.13 36.44
CA ASN A 519 -15.22 -38.67 35.08
C ASN A 519 -14.84 -37.67 33.99
N VAL A 520 -14.49 -36.45 34.38
CA VAL A 520 -14.22 -35.32 33.46
C VAL A 520 -12.72 -35.06 33.36
N HIS A 521 -12.20 -35.09 32.14
CA HIS A 521 -10.82 -34.65 31.83
C HIS A 521 -10.87 -33.37 31.01
N GLU A 522 -10.05 -32.37 31.38
CA GLU A 522 -9.88 -31.15 30.59
C GLU A 522 -8.97 -31.44 29.40
N VAL A 523 -9.29 -30.83 28.24
CA VAL A 523 -8.51 -31.00 27.02
C VAL A 523 -7.26 -30.13 27.07
N GLY A 524 -6.07 -30.76 27.05
CA GLY A 524 -4.78 -30.10 26.97
C GLY A 524 -4.43 -29.62 25.57
N TYR A 525 -3.39 -28.79 25.49
CA TYR A 525 -2.82 -28.37 24.20
C TYR A 525 -1.87 -29.44 23.65
N VAL A 526 -2.10 -29.87 22.41
CA VAL A 526 -1.23 -30.81 21.69
C VAL A 526 -0.63 -30.11 20.47
N GLU A 527 0.67 -30.30 20.25
CA GLU A 527 1.36 -29.80 19.07
C GLU A 527 0.95 -30.62 17.82
N LEU A 528 0.50 -29.93 16.78
CA LEU A 528 0.02 -30.52 15.53
C LEU A 528 1.00 -30.33 14.39
N ALA A 529 0.85 -31.11 13.31
CA ALA A 529 1.65 -31.00 12.11
C ALA A 529 1.60 -29.58 11.52
N LYS A 530 2.77 -29.08 11.07
CA LYS A 530 2.92 -27.72 10.49
C LYS A 530 2.92 -27.75 8.96
N ASP A 531 3.34 -28.85 8.38
CA ASP A 531 3.40 -29.07 6.93
C ASP A 531 2.01 -29.33 6.33
N THR A 532 1.86 -29.05 5.05
CA THR A 532 0.56 -29.15 4.34
C THR A 532 0.04 -30.58 4.28
N ASP A 533 0.94 -31.55 4.05
CA ASP A 533 0.56 -32.96 3.94
C ASP A 533 0.16 -33.55 5.31
N GLY A 534 0.85 -33.19 6.37
CA GLY A 534 0.49 -33.56 7.73
C GLY A 534 -0.87 -33.00 8.14
N LYS A 535 -1.14 -31.74 7.86
CA LYS A 535 -2.45 -31.10 8.09
C LYS A 535 -3.57 -31.81 7.36
N ARG A 536 -3.36 -32.17 6.09
CA ARG A 536 -4.36 -32.88 5.29
C ARG A 536 -4.72 -34.23 5.92
N LYS A 537 -3.72 -35.01 6.32
CA LYS A 537 -3.92 -36.30 6.99
C LYS A 537 -4.68 -36.14 8.31
N GLU A 538 -4.32 -35.13 9.11
CA GLU A 538 -5.00 -34.84 10.38
C GLU A 538 -6.48 -34.44 10.16
N TYR A 539 -6.79 -33.68 9.11
CA TYR A 539 -8.18 -33.33 8.78
C TYR A 539 -8.98 -34.54 8.25
N GLU A 540 -8.37 -35.46 7.53
CA GLU A 540 -8.99 -36.72 7.10
C GLU A 540 -9.25 -37.63 8.30
N GLU A 541 -8.30 -37.76 9.24
CA GLU A 541 -8.46 -38.48 10.51
C GLU A 541 -9.63 -37.92 11.33
N MET A 542 -9.66 -36.61 11.51
CA MET A 542 -10.74 -35.93 12.25
C MET A 542 -12.12 -36.23 11.62
N ARG A 543 -12.24 -36.13 10.31
CA ARG A 543 -13.50 -36.39 9.61
C ARG A 543 -13.96 -37.82 9.73
N SER A 544 -13.05 -38.81 9.79
CA SER A 544 -13.38 -40.22 9.92
C SER A 544 -13.91 -40.57 11.30
N VAL A 545 -13.50 -39.85 12.35
CA VAL A 545 -13.84 -40.15 13.74
C VAL A 545 -15.03 -39.35 14.23
N LEU A 546 -15.22 -38.12 13.75
CA LEU A 546 -16.29 -37.24 14.21
C LEU A 546 -17.55 -37.40 13.35
N PRO A 547 -18.67 -37.91 13.86
CA PRO A 547 -19.90 -38.18 13.09
C PRO A 547 -20.53 -36.93 12.44
N PHE A 548 -20.33 -35.75 13.01
CA PHE A 548 -20.83 -34.49 12.45
C PHE A 548 -20.33 -34.24 11.05
N PHE A 549 -19.08 -34.58 10.77
CA PHE A 549 -18.50 -34.34 9.45
C PHE A 549 -18.96 -35.34 8.39
N ASN A 550 -19.46 -36.51 8.80
CA ASN A 550 -20.05 -37.47 7.88
C ASN A 550 -21.38 -36.98 7.29
N GLU A 551 -22.08 -36.11 8.00
CA GLU A 551 -23.32 -35.49 7.56
C GLU A 551 -23.14 -34.12 6.92
N ASN A 552 -21.90 -33.66 6.80
CA ASN A 552 -21.53 -32.35 6.22
C ASN A 552 -22.14 -31.12 6.93
N LEU A 553 -22.56 -31.27 8.20
CA LEU A 553 -23.26 -30.25 8.97
C LEU A 553 -22.40 -29.72 10.12
N ILE A 554 -22.38 -28.40 10.29
CA ILE A 554 -21.78 -27.73 11.45
C ILE A 554 -22.81 -26.76 12.04
N THR A 555 -23.03 -26.79 13.36
CA THR A 555 -23.85 -25.77 14.01
C THR A 555 -23.11 -24.43 14.05
N GLY A 556 -23.83 -23.32 13.93
CA GLY A 556 -23.26 -21.98 14.02
C GLY A 556 -22.55 -21.74 15.33
N ASP A 557 -23.00 -22.33 16.43
CA ASP A 557 -22.34 -22.28 17.74
C ASP A 557 -20.99 -23.01 17.74
N LEU A 558 -20.95 -24.26 17.25
CA LEU A 558 -19.68 -25.02 17.13
C LEU A 558 -18.68 -24.31 16.19
N PHE A 559 -19.16 -23.74 15.09
CA PHE A 559 -18.32 -22.99 14.16
C PHE A 559 -17.63 -21.80 14.85
N ARG A 560 -18.36 -21.04 15.66
CA ARG A 560 -17.83 -19.90 16.41
C ARG A 560 -17.02 -20.33 17.64
N ASN A 561 -17.69 -20.98 18.58
CA ASN A 561 -17.17 -21.23 19.93
C ASN A 561 -16.25 -22.44 20.02
N GLY A 562 -16.28 -23.34 19.02
CA GLY A 562 -15.35 -24.47 18.88
C GLY A 562 -13.88 -24.06 18.60
N THR A 563 -13.64 -22.77 18.38
CA THR A 563 -12.28 -22.21 18.28
C THR A 563 -11.54 -22.15 19.62
N ASN A 564 -12.23 -22.38 20.76
CA ASN A 564 -11.68 -22.32 22.11
C ASN A 564 -11.69 -23.71 22.76
N LEU A 565 -10.50 -24.20 23.20
CA LEU A 565 -10.35 -25.51 23.86
C LEU A 565 -11.14 -25.63 25.17
N LYS A 566 -11.40 -24.51 25.86
CA LYS A 566 -12.16 -24.52 27.13
C LYS A 566 -13.59 -25.05 26.98
N ASN A 567 -14.11 -25.05 25.75
CA ASN A 567 -15.46 -25.54 25.44
C ASN A 567 -15.50 -27.05 25.18
N TYR A 568 -14.34 -27.72 25.23
CA TYR A 568 -14.24 -29.15 25.05
C TYR A 568 -13.84 -29.85 26.35
N LYS A 569 -14.42 -31.03 26.60
CA LYS A 569 -14.03 -31.92 27.68
C LYS A 569 -14.00 -33.36 27.17
N ILE A 570 -13.34 -34.22 27.91
CA ILE A 570 -13.31 -35.65 27.65
C ILE A 570 -14.01 -36.31 28.81
N LEU A 571 -15.07 -37.11 28.54
CA LEU A 571 -15.80 -37.84 29.51
C LEU A 571 -15.51 -39.32 29.38
N LYS A 572 -15.48 -40.04 30.53
CA LYS A 572 -15.41 -41.48 30.56
C LYS A 572 -16.80 -42.07 30.34
N SER A 573 -16.96 -42.94 29.33
CA SER A 573 -18.22 -43.63 29.02
C SER A 573 -18.38 -44.86 29.93
N ILE A 574 -19.62 -45.35 30.00
CA ILE A 574 -19.98 -46.55 30.78
C ILE A 574 -19.30 -47.82 30.20
N ASP A 575 -19.00 -47.81 28.90
CA ASP A 575 -18.42 -48.95 28.15
C ASP A 575 -16.89 -48.94 28.09
N TYR A 576 -16.21 -48.32 29.04
CA TYR A 576 -14.72 -48.17 29.12
C TYR A 576 -14.09 -47.34 28.03
N ASP A 577 -14.82 -46.72 27.18
CA ASP A 577 -14.39 -45.76 26.18
C ASP A 577 -14.47 -44.35 26.72
N TYR A 578 -13.75 -43.44 26.05
CA TYR A 578 -13.81 -42.00 26.30
C TYR A 578 -14.58 -41.33 25.20
N MET A 579 -15.29 -40.25 25.52
CA MET A 579 -16.03 -39.41 24.55
C MET A 579 -15.57 -38.00 24.61
N LEU A 580 -15.36 -37.40 23.42
CA LEU A 580 -15.11 -35.98 23.28
C LEU A 580 -16.44 -35.23 23.27
N VAL A 581 -16.60 -34.29 24.18
CA VAL A 581 -17.80 -33.50 24.33
C VAL A 581 -17.53 -32.01 24.15
N TYR A 582 -18.49 -31.32 23.58
CA TYR A 582 -18.45 -29.89 23.34
C TYR A 582 -19.62 -29.20 24.06
N HIS A 583 -19.34 -28.09 24.77
CA HIS A 583 -20.35 -27.27 25.41
C HIS A 583 -21.03 -26.34 24.41
N HIS A 584 -22.26 -26.63 24.07
CA HIS A 584 -23.02 -25.83 23.10
C HIS A 584 -23.71 -24.68 23.84
N MET A 585 -23.24 -23.46 23.63
CA MET A 585 -23.68 -22.25 24.35
C MET A 585 -25.14 -21.91 24.14
N GLU A 586 -25.71 -22.15 22.93
CA GLU A 586 -27.08 -21.83 22.59
C GLU A 586 -28.10 -22.80 23.24
N TYR A 587 -27.70 -24.03 23.52
CA TYR A 587 -28.53 -25.06 24.18
C TYR A 587 -28.24 -25.21 25.67
N ASP A 588 -27.14 -24.54 26.14
CA ASP A 588 -26.62 -24.73 27.50
C ASP A 588 -26.48 -26.20 27.87
N GLY A 589 -25.92 -26.99 26.96
CA GLY A 589 -25.81 -28.44 27.11
C GLY A 589 -24.50 -28.97 26.43
N TRP A 590 -24.16 -30.21 26.80
CA TRP A 590 -23.00 -30.90 26.26
C TRP A 590 -23.40 -31.82 25.11
N ILE A 591 -22.70 -31.73 24.00
CA ILE A 591 -22.92 -32.53 22.80
C ILE A 591 -21.75 -33.51 22.63
N ASN A 592 -22.03 -34.77 22.40
CA ASN A 592 -21.03 -35.76 22.05
C ASN A 592 -20.55 -35.59 20.62
N LEU A 593 -19.25 -35.36 20.45
CA LEU A 593 -18.61 -35.21 19.14
C LEU A 593 -18.04 -36.52 18.59
N GLY A 594 -17.66 -37.46 19.44
CA GLY A 594 -17.11 -38.76 19.03
C GLY A 594 -16.51 -39.56 20.19
N HIS A 595 -16.19 -40.82 19.95
CA HIS A 595 -15.65 -41.76 20.94
C HIS A 595 -14.28 -42.29 20.52
N ASN A 596 -13.45 -42.56 21.50
CA ASN A 596 -12.17 -43.28 21.30
C ASN A 596 -11.72 -43.95 22.60
N THR A 597 -10.93 -45.01 22.49
CA THR A 597 -10.36 -45.73 23.63
C THR A 597 -9.18 -45.01 24.30
N SER A 598 -8.59 -44.00 23.64
CA SER A 598 -7.43 -43.22 24.12
C SER A 598 -7.81 -41.77 24.36
N ILE A 599 -7.48 -41.25 25.54
CA ILE A 599 -7.60 -39.84 25.90
C ILE A 599 -6.72 -38.98 25.00
N ASP A 600 -5.45 -39.40 24.78
CA ASP A 600 -4.48 -38.65 23.96
C ASP A 600 -4.98 -38.45 22.51
N CYS A 601 -5.68 -39.49 21.97
CA CYS A 601 -6.28 -39.40 20.65
C CYS A 601 -7.38 -38.36 20.61
N LEU A 602 -8.26 -38.32 21.61
CA LEU A 602 -9.36 -37.33 21.70
C LEU A 602 -8.85 -35.92 21.96
N GLU A 603 -7.79 -35.73 22.76
CA GLU A 603 -7.12 -34.47 22.94
C GLU A 603 -6.53 -33.95 21.61
N ARG A 604 -5.87 -34.83 20.87
CA ARG A 604 -5.36 -34.49 19.54
C ARG A 604 -6.48 -34.12 18.58
N LEU A 605 -7.57 -34.89 18.53
CA LEU A 605 -8.74 -34.60 17.70
C LEU A 605 -9.38 -33.24 18.04
N ALA A 606 -9.53 -32.94 19.32
CA ALA A 606 -10.05 -31.64 19.75
C ALA A 606 -9.14 -30.46 19.27
N ASN A 607 -7.82 -30.65 19.36
CA ASN A 607 -6.87 -29.65 18.85
C ASN A 607 -6.90 -29.53 17.32
N ILE A 608 -7.06 -30.63 16.57
CA ILE A 608 -7.23 -30.63 15.12
C ILE A 608 -8.52 -29.90 14.75
N LEU A 609 -9.65 -30.23 15.39
CA LEU A 609 -10.95 -29.58 15.16
C LEU A 609 -10.88 -28.08 15.42
N ARG A 610 -10.31 -27.69 16.57
CA ARG A 610 -10.09 -26.28 16.88
C ARG A 610 -9.30 -25.56 15.81
N ARG A 611 -8.17 -26.12 15.34
CA ARG A 611 -7.36 -25.53 14.29
C ARG A 611 -8.16 -25.40 12.99
N PHE A 612 -8.86 -26.44 12.60
CA PHE A 612 -9.70 -26.45 11.40
C PHE A 612 -10.76 -25.36 11.44
N LEU A 613 -11.50 -25.24 12.56
CA LEU A 613 -12.51 -24.21 12.73
C LEU A 613 -11.92 -22.79 12.72
N ARG A 614 -10.72 -22.60 13.27
CA ARG A 614 -10.00 -21.32 13.21
C ARG A 614 -9.60 -20.93 11.79
N GLU A 615 -9.10 -21.87 11.01
CA GLU A 615 -8.74 -21.64 9.60
C GLU A 615 -10.00 -21.30 8.79
N LEU A 616 -11.09 -22.04 8.94
CA LEU A 616 -12.37 -21.75 8.28
C LEU A 616 -12.94 -20.38 8.66
N ASN A 617 -12.92 -20.02 9.94
CA ASN A 617 -13.39 -18.72 10.40
C ASN A 617 -12.58 -17.59 9.75
N ARG A 618 -11.23 -17.73 9.68
CA ARG A 618 -10.36 -16.76 9.03
C ARG A 618 -10.68 -16.61 7.54
N GLU A 619 -10.87 -17.71 6.83
CA GLU A 619 -11.21 -17.69 5.42
C GLU A 619 -12.56 -17.03 5.15
N CYS A 620 -13.51 -17.09 6.10
CA CYS A 620 -14.81 -16.42 6.02
C CYS A 620 -14.74 -14.92 6.38
N GLU A 621 -13.61 -14.37 6.80
CA GLU A 621 -13.52 -12.99 7.25
C GLU A 621 -12.96 -12.07 6.17
N THR A 622 -13.83 -11.27 5.58
CA THR A 622 -13.50 -10.17 4.66
C THR A 622 -14.58 -9.09 4.72
N ILE A 623 -14.42 -8.02 3.99
CA ILE A 623 -15.46 -7.02 3.75
C ILE A 623 -15.79 -6.94 2.27
N TYR A 624 -17.05 -6.66 1.94
CA TYR A 624 -17.48 -6.26 0.62
C TYR A 624 -17.79 -4.77 0.63
N LEU A 625 -17.36 -4.07 -0.39
CA LEU A 625 -17.61 -2.65 -0.54
C LEU A 625 -18.17 -2.38 -1.92
N PHE A 626 -19.32 -1.70 -1.98
CA PHE A 626 -19.86 -1.21 -3.23
C PHE A 626 -20.41 0.22 -3.10
N GLU A 627 -20.54 0.88 -4.22
CA GLU A 627 -20.86 2.30 -4.35
C GLU A 627 -22.23 2.42 -5.04
N PRO A 628 -23.32 2.75 -4.33
CA PRO A 628 -24.65 2.88 -4.93
C PRO A 628 -24.73 3.90 -6.07
N VAL A 629 -23.90 4.96 -6.03
CA VAL A 629 -23.85 5.98 -7.08
C VAL A 629 -23.55 5.41 -8.47
N LEU A 630 -22.89 4.25 -8.56
CA LEU A 630 -22.60 3.60 -9.82
C LEU A 630 -23.85 3.03 -10.53
N ALA A 631 -24.98 2.98 -9.85
CA ALA A 631 -26.25 2.50 -10.38
C ALA A 631 -27.43 3.42 -10.03
N ASP A 632 -27.47 4.00 -8.84
CA ASP A 632 -28.55 4.84 -8.32
C ASP A 632 -28.07 6.28 -8.13
N ILE A 633 -28.51 7.17 -9.01
CA ILE A 633 -28.16 8.58 -9.01
C ILE A 633 -28.62 9.31 -7.73
N SER A 634 -29.63 8.77 -7.03
CA SER A 634 -30.17 9.40 -5.83
C SER A 634 -29.29 9.28 -4.58
N ARG A 635 -28.19 8.51 -4.64
CA ARG A 635 -27.30 8.25 -3.52
C ARG A 635 -25.84 8.64 -3.79
N PRO A 636 -25.57 9.92 -4.03
CA PRO A 636 -24.20 10.41 -4.16
C PRO A 636 -23.50 10.28 -2.80
N TYR A 637 -22.20 10.03 -2.82
CA TYR A 637 -21.34 9.97 -1.63
C TYR A 637 -21.71 8.89 -0.59
N GLU A 638 -22.46 7.85 -0.96
CA GLU A 638 -22.76 6.70 -0.11
C GLU A 638 -21.87 5.50 -0.51
N VAL A 639 -21.29 4.85 0.50
CA VAL A 639 -20.58 3.57 0.36
C VAL A 639 -21.25 2.56 1.27
N VAL A 640 -21.58 1.40 0.72
CA VAL A 640 -22.14 0.28 1.47
C VAL A 640 -21.08 -0.76 1.73
N ILE A 641 -20.88 -1.08 3.02
CA ILE A 641 -19.92 -2.06 3.51
C ILE A 641 -20.69 -3.24 4.10
N VAL A 642 -20.42 -4.44 3.60
CA VAL A 642 -21.09 -5.68 4.00
C VAL A 642 -20.07 -6.65 4.60
N LEU A 643 -20.41 -7.20 5.78
CA LEU A 643 -19.56 -8.09 6.55
C LEU A 643 -20.33 -9.36 6.94
N PRO A 644 -19.65 -10.51 7.07
CA PRO A 644 -20.24 -11.72 7.61
C PRO A 644 -20.52 -11.57 9.12
N SER A 645 -21.69 -12.06 9.59
CA SER A 645 -22.05 -12.01 11.01
C SER A 645 -21.80 -13.31 11.75
N TRP A 646 -21.51 -14.40 11.04
CA TRP A 646 -21.46 -15.76 11.60
C TRP A 646 -20.08 -16.22 12.06
N THR A 647 -19.00 -15.47 11.79
CA THR A 647 -17.66 -15.85 12.25
C THR A 647 -17.44 -15.47 13.71
N TYR A 648 -16.46 -16.09 14.36
CA TYR A 648 -16.19 -15.88 15.78
C TYR A 648 -15.94 -14.40 16.12
N ARG A 649 -14.95 -13.76 15.47
CA ARG A 649 -14.61 -12.34 15.74
C ARG A 649 -15.76 -11.41 15.36
N PHE A 650 -16.34 -11.61 14.19
CA PHE A 650 -17.38 -10.71 13.65
C PHE A 650 -18.74 -10.88 14.35
N SER A 651 -18.94 -11.94 15.15
CA SER A 651 -20.11 -12.07 16.02
C SER A 651 -20.01 -11.29 17.33
N MET A 652 -18.78 -10.94 17.75
CA MET A 652 -18.53 -10.21 19.00
C MET A 652 -18.93 -8.73 18.89
N ALA A 653 -19.74 -8.24 19.83
CA ALA A 653 -20.16 -6.83 19.87
C ALA A 653 -18.97 -5.87 19.91
N ARG A 654 -17.99 -6.14 20.79
CA ARG A 654 -16.76 -5.31 20.89
C ARG A 654 -15.99 -5.22 19.57
N PHE A 655 -15.80 -6.36 18.89
CA PHE A 655 -15.12 -6.37 17.61
C PHE A 655 -15.88 -5.58 16.54
N ARG A 656 -17.21 -5.67 16.52
CA ARG A 656 -18.07 -4.89 15.61
C ARG A 656 -17.92 -3.40 15.86
N ASP A 657 -17.93 -2.96 17.13
CA ASP A 657 -17.82 -1.56 17.49
C ASP A 657 -16.46 -0.98 17.11
N GLU A 658 -15.36 -1.70 17.40
CA GLU A 658 -14.03 -1.28 17.01
C GLU A 658 -13.83 -1.30 15.48
N SER A 659 -14.39 -2.28 14.78
CA SER A 659 -14.38 -2.31 13.31
C SER A 659 -15.13 -1.13 12.71
N ARG A 660 -16.27 -0.72 13.29
CA ARG A 660 -17.01 0.49 12.87
C ARG A 660 -16.15 1.74 13.02
N LYS A 661 -15.51 1.92 14.18
CA LYS A 661 -14.61 3.06 14.44
C LYS A 661 -13.45 3.08 13.42
N LEU A 662 -12.84 1.92 13.20
CA LEU A 662 -11.74 1.79 12.24
C LEU A 662 -12.21 2.15 10.82
N LEU A 663 -13.27 1.53 10.32
CA LEU A 663 -13.77 1.78 8.96
C LEU A 663 -14.19 3.24 8.78
N ARG A 664 -14.82 3.86 9.81
CA ARG A 664 -15.12 5.29 9.81
C ARG A 664 -13.85 6.15 9.65
N SER A 665 -12.76 5.78 10.32
CA SER A 665 -11.49 6.50 10.19
C SER A 665 -10.82 6.31 8.84
N LEU A 666 -11.11 5.21 8.12
CA LEU A 666 -10.54 4.91 6.81
C LEU A 666 -11.31 5.55 5.66
N VAL A 667 -12.63 5.62 5.74
CA VAL A 667 -13.48 6.24 4.71
C VAL A 667 -13.22 7.75 4.66
N PRO A 668 -13.12 8.38 3.46
CA PRO A 668 -13.01 9.83 3.33
C PRO A 668 -14.15 10.58 4.02
N ALA A 669 -13.86 11.75 4.62
CA ALA A 669 -14.80 12.47 5.49
C ALA A 669 -16.11 12.93 4.80
N HIS A 670 -16.12 13.06 3.46
CA HIS A 670 -17.29 13.46 2.69
C HIS A 670 -18.17 12.28 2.27
N ILE A 671 -17.76 11.04 2.59
CA ILE A 671 -18.48 9.82 2.19
C ILE A 671 -19.20 9.24 3.40
N ASP A 672 -20.50 8.95 3.24
CA ASP A 672 -21.31 8.24 4.21
C ASP A 672 -21.16 6.72 4.04
N GLY A 673 -20.64 6.04 5.05
CA GLY A 673 -20.42 4.60 5.04
C GLY A 673 -21.50 3.85 5.83
N LYS A 674 -22.34 3.09 5.14
CA LYS A 674 -23.33 2.20 5.77
C LYS A 674 -22.77 0.79 5.92
N MET A 675 -22.88 0.22 7.13
CA MET A 675 -22.37 -1.10 7.46
C MET A 675 -23.49 -2.08 7.75
N TYR A 676 -23.43 -3.26 7.11
CA TYR A 676 -24.37 -4.34 7.28
C TYR A 676 -23.65 -5.63 7.68
N TRP A 677 -24.16 -6.27 8.73
CA TRP A 677 -23.70 -7.57 9.21
C TRP A 677 -24.75 -8.60 8.86
N ILE A 678 -24.47 -9.50 7.94
CA ILE A 678 -25.44 -10.42 7.36
C ILE A 678 -25.12 -11.88 7.65
N SER A 679 -26.16 -12.74 7.65
CA SER A 679 -26.01 -14.18 7.85
C SER A 679 -25.39 -14.87 6.63
N GLU A 680 -24.98 -16.13 6.78
CA GLU A 680 -24.38 -16.89 5.68
C GLU A 680 -25.33 -17.04 4.48
N ASP A 681 -26.61 -17.33 4.72
CA ASP A 681 -27.62 -17.44 3.65
C ASP A 681 -27.86 -16.12 2.92
N GLN A 682 -27.86 -15.01 3.66
CA GLN A 682 -27.96 -13.67 3.07
C GLN A 682 -26.72 -13.32 2.29
N MET A 683 -25.52 -13.69 2.79
CA MET A 683 -24.25 -13.46 2.11
C MET A 683 -24.19 -14.19 0.76
N ARG A 684 -24.63 -15.44 0.71
CA ARG A 684 -24.68 -16.21 -0.54
C ARG A 684 -25.53 -15.52 -1.61
N LYS A 685 -26.70 -15.00 -1.21
CA LYS A 685 -27.57 -14.22 -2.11
C LYS A 685 -26.94 -12.89 -2.50
N PHE A 686 -26.33 -12.21 -1.52
CA PHE A 686 -25.65 -10.94 -1.75
C PHE A 686 -24.47 -11.10 -2.72
N GLU A 687 -23.60 -12.07 -2.51
CA GLU A 687 -22.44 -12.34 -3.35
C GLU A 687 -22.82 -12.69 -4.79
N PHE A 688 -23.91 -13.45 -4.98
CA PHE A 688 -24.45 -13.73 -6.31
C PHE A 688 -24.79 -12.43 -7.06
N TYR A 689 -25.51 -11.51 -6.43
CA TYR A 689 -25.85 -10.23 -7.04
C TYR A 689 -24.64 -9.31 -7.16
N TYR A 690 -23.72 -9.34 -6.18
CA TYR A 690 -22.50 -8.55 -6.18
C TYR A 690 -21.59 -8.89 -7.37
N GLN A 691 -21.40 -10.17 -7.67
CA GLN A 691 -20.66 -10.62 -8.84
C GLN A 691 -21.33 -10.16 -10.15
N GLN A 692 -22.65 -10.26 -10.23
CA GLN A 692 -23.39 -9.73 -11.39
C GLN A 692 -23.25 -8.21 -11.51
N PHE A 693 -23.31 -7.48 -10.38
CA PHE A 693 -23.10 -6.04 -10.36
C PHE A 693 -21.73 -5.66 -10.92
N LEU A 694 -20.68 -6.32 -10.47
CA LEU A 694 -19.32 -6.10 -10.98
C LEU A 694 -19.23 -6.43 -12.49
N ALA A 695 -19.84 -7.48 -12.94
CA ALA A 695 -19.84 -7.85 -14.36
C ALA A 695 -20.53 -6.83 -15.28
N THR A 696 -21.39 -5.97 -14.74
CA THR A 696 -22.03 -4.89 -15.54
C THR A 696 -21.08 -3.80 -16.01
N PHE A 697 -19.87 -3.74 -15.47
CA PHE A 697 -18.88 -2.71 -15.81
C PHE A 697 -17.95 -3.07 -16.97
N THR A 698 -17.96 -4.33 -17.44
CA THR A 698 -17.04 -4.82 -18.49
C THR A 698 -17.13 -4.11 -19.84
N ASN A 699 -18.25 -3.47 -20.16
CA ASN A 699 -18.52 -2.93 -21.49
C ASN A 699 -18.62 -1.39 -21.55
N ASN A 700 -18.17 -0.66 -20.54
CA ASN A 700 -18.27 0.83 -20.47
C ASN A 700 -19.66 1.42 -20.75
N LYS A 701 -20.67 0.60 -20.92
CA LYS A 701 -22.06 1.02 -21.12
C LYS A 701 -22.82 0.81 -19.83
N ILE A 702 -23.59 1.80 -19.42
CA ILE A 702 -24.52 1.68 -18.30
C ILE A 702 -25.54 0.59 -18.66
N SER A 703 -25.39 -0.57 -18.03
CA SER A 703 -26.36 -1.65 -18.22
C SER A 703 -27.69 -1.25 -17.56
N PRO A 704 -28.82 -1.33 -18.27
CA PRO A 704 -30.14 -1.03 -17.66
C PRO A 704 -30.44 -1.96 -16.48
N PHE A 705 -29.86 -3.15 -16.42
CA PHE A 705 -30.01 -4.11 -15.31
C PHE A 705 -29.25 -3.71 -14.03
N ARG A 706 -28.32 -2.76 -14.10
CA ARG A 706 -27.48 -2.37 -12.95
C ARG A 706 -28.32 -1.90 -11.76
N ASN A 707 -29.32 -1.06 -12.03
CA ASN A 707 -30.26 -0.57 -11.01
C ASN A 707 -31.12 -1.68 -10.41
N GLU A 708 -31.54 -2.67 -11.20
CA GLU A 708 -32.32 -3.82 -10.73
C GLU A 708 -31.45 -4.72 -9.82
N ILE A 709 -30.20 -4.97 -10.21
CA ILE A 709 -29.25 -5.73 -9.40
C ILE A 709 -28.98 -5.01 -8.08
N LEU A 710 -28.74 -3.69 -8.11
CA LEU A 710 -28.56 -2.91 -6.89
C LEU A 710 -29.78 -2.98 -5.96
N LYS A 711 -31.00 -2.85 -6.52
CA LYS A 711 -32.22 -3.01 -5.74
C LYS A 711 -32.33 -4.41 -5.12
N ALA A 712 -31.92 -5.46 -5.84
CA ALA A 712 -31.89 -6.82 -5.31
C ALA A 712 -30.88 -6.96 -4.16
N MET A 713 -29.67 -6.38 -4.31
CA MET A 713 -28.66 -6.32 -3.24
C MET A 713 -29.21 -5.60 -2.00
N CYS A 714 -29.75 -4.39 -2.18
CA CYS A 714 -30.35 -3.63 -1.09
C CYS A 714 -31.52 -4.36 -0.42
N LYS A 715 -32.32 -5.12 -1.18
CA LYS A 715 -33.39 -5.94 -0.64
C LYS A 715 -32.87 -7.06 0.26
N VAL A 716 -31.78 -7.71 -0.11
CA VAL A 716 -31.10 -8.71 0.74
C VAL A 716 -30.66 -8.07 2.05
N LEU A 717 -30.09 -6.87 2.00
CA LEU A 717 -29.60 -6.14 3.17
C LEU A 717 -30.75 -5.63 4.07
N SER A 718 -31.90 -5.26 3.53
CA SER A 718 -33.04 -4.76 4.29
C SER A 718 -33.77 -5.84 5.16
N TYR A 719 -33.44 -7.11 4.92
CA TYR A 719 -33.92 -8.22 5.78
C TYR A 719 -33.01 -8.46 7.00
N THR A 720 -31.97 -7.68 7.19
CA THR A 720 -31.16 -7.77 8.40
C THR A 720 -31.84 -7.13 9.58
N ASP A 721 -31.59 -7.63 10.81
CA ASP A 721 -32.12 -7.07 12.03
C ASP A 721 -31.78 -5.56 12.10
N PRO A 722 -32.75 -4.67 12.43
CA PRO A 722 -32.53 -3.24 12.58
C PRO A 722 -31.35 -2.87 13.51
N LYS A 723 -31.02 -3.76 14.45
CA LYS A 723 -29.85 -3.59 15.34
C LYS A 723 -28.51 -3.72 14.64
N ASP A 724 -28.46 -4.39 13.51
CA ASP A 724 -27.24 -4.60 12.72
C ASP A 724 -27.07 -3.55 11.61
N ILE A 725 -28.07 -2.70 11.40
CA ILE A 725 -28.04 -1.60 10.44
C ILE A 725 -27.65 -0.35 11.20
N GLN A 726 -26.41 0.11 11.03
CA GLN A 726 -25.97 1.40 11.57
C GLN A 726 -25.33 2.22 10.48
N SER A 727 -25.76 3.48 10.32
CA SER A 727 -25.03 4.46 9.55
C SER A 727 -23.78 4.90 10.32
N LEU A 728 -22.73 5.25 9.62
CA LEU A 728 -21.52 5.79 10.24
C LEU A 728 -21.77 7.15 10.93
N ASN A 729 -22.92 7.78 10.66
CA ASN A 729 -23.29 9.11 11.16
C ASN A 729 -24.13 9.13 12.44
N ASP A 730 -24.57 7.99 12.98
CA ASP A 730 -25.47 7.92 14.15
C ASP A 730 -24.79 8.22 15.50
N SER A 731 -23.83 9.13 15.53
CA SER A 731 -23.27 9.64 16.77
C SER A 731 -22.99 11.15 16.68
N HIS A 732 -24.04 11.91 16.80
CA HIS A 732 -24.00 13.30 17.28
C HIS A 732 -24.80 13.42 18.56
#